data_337a176db7b0faa0a0c9e0b3783d5649
#
_entry.id   337a176db7b0faa0a0c9e0b3783d5649
#
_cell.length_a   1.000
_cell.length_b   1.000
_cell.length_c   1.000
_cell.angle_alpha   90.00
_cell.angle_beta   90.00
_cell.angle_gamma   90.00
#
_symmetry.space_group_name_H-M   'P 1'
#
loop_
_entity.id
_entity.type
_entity.pdbx_description
1 polymer ?
#
loop_
_entity_poly.entity_id
_entity_poly.type
_entity_poly.pdbx_seq_one_letter_code
_entity_poly.pdbx_strand_id
1 'polypeptide(L)'
;AIYSFQGADVGNIHRFRERYPNYRHVVLTENYRSAQTILDGARAVITQASGRLETTMEINKQLTSHATESKMVELHEHTTPADERAWIAEHIAKQIAHGARPSGIAVISRRHRDLVELLPYLHERGIAVNYERRDNVLDDERIVAIELLARTVTAIAGGQHNEADSLLPELVSHPMYDFSPETIWKLSVNAYRNRTSWINTMLATPALAPFAAWLLERARAAAHESVEEFIDELIGVPNGKKRQFTSPLYEHYFGAGVLAKNPEAYLEALEALRTIRGKLRDYRGDHLTIADFVDFIDDYRQLDTPITSVRRRSDTIDDAINLMTAHKSKGLEFDTVYVINSIDAQWGERVRGRSRNISYPENITIAPNADTYDERLRLYFVAMTRAKRQLFLTYSRTDLNGKDTLVASFLTGVNLQPIVHRTPETVAQLTAQAQTAWHDRIIRKPTASMKALLAPMLEQYKLSATHLNNFIDISHGGPQGFLMNNLLRFPQAKSAGASFGTAIHAALQRAHTHLSATGERRPAEDVIGDFVRELHDQRLNIDEFNHYAKRGTDALSKFLHTEYDSFTPAQKAELNFASRGVTLGDARLTGSLDLVDINDNHIFVTDYKTGKPSTSWTGRGDYEKIKLHKYRQQLMFYQLLCQHSRDYASYEFDGAILQFVEPDSHGNIHSLDQTFSTEELTQFAALIAAVWRCIVTLELPDASDYSADYKGMLQFEKDLIAGNEVSAQN
;
A
#
# COMPACT_ATOMS: atom_id res chain seq x y z
N ALA A 1 -16.61 25.17 9.52
CA ALA A 1 -16.25 23.82 9.07
C ALA A 1 -15.73 23.90 7.64
N ILE A 2 -14.56 23.28 7.37
CA ILE A 2 -13.98 23.20 6.01
C ILE A 2 -14.06 21.78 5.44
N TYR A 3 -14.74 20.88 6.12
CA TYR A 3 -14.95 19.48 5.72
C TYR A 3 -16.43 19.16 5.50
N SER A 4 -17.18 20.10 4.90
CA SER A 4 -18.60 19.89 4.56
C SER A 4 -18.77 18.71 3.59
N PHE A 5 -17.81 18.48 2.70
CA PHE A 5 -17.78 17.30 1.82
C PHE A 5 -17.66 15.96 2.58
N GLN A 6 -17.30 15.98 3.87
CA GLN A 6 -17.31 14.84 4.80
C GLN A 6 -18.49 14.89 5.78
N GLY A 7 -19.53 15.68 5.49
CA GLY A 7 -20.71 15.81 6.34
C GLY A 7 -20.57 16.78 7.52
N ALA A 8 -19.48 17.58 7.60
CA ALA A 8 -19.33 18.59 8.63
C ALA A 8 -20.25 19.79 8.34
N ASP A 9 -21.30 19.95 9.13
CA ASP A 9 -22.28 21.03 9.01
C ASP A 9 -22.15 22.05 10.16
N VAL A 10 -22.22 23.35 9.81
CA VAL A 10 -22.27 24.45 10.78
C VAL A 10 -23.58 24.38 11.59
N GLY A 11 -24.65 23.89 10.99
CA GLY A 11 -25.95 23.66 11.64
C GLY A 11 -25.87 22.71 12.85
N ASN A 12 -24.83 21.86 12.94
CA ASN A 12 -24.62 21.02 14.13
C ASN A 12 -24.42 21.83 15.40
N ILE A 13 -23.81 23.03 15.31
CA ILE A 13 -23.61 23.92 16.46
C ILE A 13 -24.95 24.50 16.89
N HIS A 14 -25.83 24.88 15.94
CA HIS A 14 -27.17 25.38 16.24
C HIS A 14 -28.02 24.29 16.87
N ARG A 15 -28.05 23.08 16.29
CA ARG A 15 -28.77 21.92 16.85
C ARG A 15 -28.27 21.53 18.25
N PHE A 16 -26.98 21.66 18.51
CA PHE A 16 -26.42 21.42 19.84
C PHE A 16 -26.96 22.42 20.87
N ARG A 17 -27.04 23.73 20.53
CA ARG A 17 -27.61 24.78 21.39
C ARG A 17 -29.08 24.51 21.71
N GLU A 18 -29.85 24.15 20.70
CA GLU A 18 -31.28 23.85 20.86
C GLU A 18 -31.50 22.61 21.76
N ARG A 19 -30.65 21.60 21.61
CA ARG A 19 -30.75 20.36 22.40
C ARG A 19 -30.26 20.50 23.84
N TYR A 20 -29.31 21.39 24.07
CA TYR A 20 -28.71 21.62 25.40
C TYR A 20 -28.78 23.10 25.83
N PRO A 21 -29.93 23.61 26.26
CA PRO A 21 -30.12 25.04 26.59
C PRO A 21 -29.18 25.59 27.64
N ASN A 22 -28.73 24.74 28.54
CA ASN A 22 -27.84 25.13 29.68
C ASN A 22 -26.34 24.98 29.33
N TYR A 23 -25.96 24.96 28.06
CA TYR A 23 -24.58 24.87 27.64
C TYR A 23 -23.78 26.10 28.10
N ARG A 24 -22.50 25.91 28.43
CA ARG A 24 -21.59 27.02 28.73
C ARG A 24 -20.81 27.39 27.45
N HIS A 25 -20.83 28.65 27.08
CA HIS A 25 -20.15 29.20 25.95
C HIS A 25 -18.87 29.93 26.40
N VAL A 26 -17.73 29.56 25.81
CA VAL A 26 -16.44 30.22 26.01
C VAL A 26 -15.85 30.63 24.69
N VAL A 27 -15.56 31.91 24.50
CA VAL A 27 -14.91 32.44 23.29
C VAL A 27 -13.43 32.55 23.53
N LEU A 28 -12.63 31.86 22.71
CA LEU A 28 -11.17 31.98 22.74
C LEU A 28 -10.73 33.14 21.83
N THR A 29 -10.13 34.16 22.42
CA THR A 29 -9.66 35.37 21.73
C THR A 29 -8.15 35.51 21.67
N GLU A 30 -7.43 34.81 22.56
CA GLU A 30 -5.98 34.87 22.64
C GLU A 30 -5.34 33.93 21.62
N ASN A 31 -4.42 34.46 20.80
CA ASN A 31 -3.72 33.69 19.76
C ASN A 31 -2.21 33.71 20.02
N TYR A 32 -1.63 32.53 20.16
CA TYR A 32 -0.20 32.32 20.46
C TYR A 32 0.59 31.85 19.23
N ARG A 33 -0.07 31.73 18.06
CA ARG A 33 0.54 31.20 16.84
C ARG A 33 1.04 32.29 15.90
N SER A 34 0.12 33.14 15.45
CA SER A 34 0.33 34.02 14.31
C SER A 34 0.54 35.48 14.73
N ALA A 35 1.37 36.20 13.99
CA ALA A 35 1.53 37.65 14.16
C ALA A 35 0.19 38.41 13.93
N GLN A 36 0.02 39.57 14.57
CA GLN A 36 -1.25 40.35 14.50
C GLN A 36 -1.60 40.70 13.06
N THR A 37 -0.63 41.09 12.24
CA THR A 37 -0.84 41.45 10.81
C THR A 37 -1.45 40.30 10.00
N ILE A 38 -1.06 39.05 10.29
CA ILE A 38 -1.63 37.84 9.67
C ILE A 38 -3.07 37.63 10.13
N LEU A 39 -3.35 37.80 11.42
CA LEU A 39 -4.69 37.68 11.99
C LEU A 39 -5.64 38.72 11.41
N ASP A 40 -5.19 39.96 11.28
CA ASP A 40 -5.99 41.08 10.76
C ASP A 40 -6.29 40.87 9.25
N GLY A 41 -5.29 40.48 8.45
CA GLY A 41 -5.47 40.10 7.05
C GLY A 41 -6.44 38.96 6.86
N ALA A 42 -6.28 37.90 7.64
CA ALA A 42 -7.16 36.71 7.60
C ALA A 42 -8.59 37.08 8.07
N ARG A 43 -8.73 37.99 9.08
CA ARG A 43 -10.03 38.49 9.52
C ARG A 43 -10.73 39.26 8.42
N ALA A 44 -10.00 40.13 7.72
CA ALA A 44 -10.56 40.90 6.62
C ALA A 44 -11.12 40.00 5.50
N VAL A 45 -10.52 38.84 5.26
CA VAL A 45 -11.04 37.81 4.34
C VAL A 45 -12.31 37.15 4.90
N ILE A 46 -12.25 36.60 6.09
CA ILE A 46 -13.35 35.78 6.62
C ILE A 46 -14.59 36.58 6.99
N THR A 47 -14.45 37.90 7.27
CA THR A 47 -15.59 38.75 7.57
C THR A 47 -16.49 38.99 6.37
N GLN A 48 -16.06 38.69 5.17
CA GLN A 48 -16.87 38.76 3.94
C GLN A 48 -17.81 37.56 3.77
N ALA A 49 -17.64 36.47 4.57
CA ALA A 49 -18.53 35.32 4.52
C ALA A 49 -19.89 35.63 5.13
N SER A 50 -20.99 35.24 4.45
CA SER A 50 -22.36 35.49 4.87
C SER A 50 -22.80 34.66 6.07
N GLY A 51 -22.44 33.34 6.08
CA GLY A 51 -22.85 32.39 7.10
C GLY A 51 -21.86 32.27 8.28
N ARG A 52 -21.61 33.38 9.02
CA ARG A 52 -20.68 33.40 10.14
C ARG A 52 -21.39 33.18 11.47
N LEU A 53 -20.80 32.31 12.31
CA LEU A 53 -21.28 32.10 13.69
C LEU A 53 -21.20 33.35 14.54
N GLU A 54 -20.25 34.27 14.27
CA GLU A 54 -20.14 35.55 14.95
C GLU A 54 -21.43 36.36 14.80
N THR A 55 -22.01 36.40 13.58
CA THR A 55 -23.24 37.14 13.30
C THR A 55 -24.48 36.44 13.85
N THR A 56 -24.54 35.10 13.73
CA THR A 56 -25.72 34.32 14.17
C THR A 56 -25.74 34.06 15.68
N MET A 57 -24.62 34.19 16.37
CA MET A 57 -24.48 33.97 17.81
C MET A 57 -24.12 35.24 18.58
N GLU A 58 -24.02 36.40 17.92
CA GLU A 58 -23.64 37.71 18.49
C GLU A 58 -22.33 37.65 19.30
N ILE A 59 -21.31 36.95 18.76
CA ILE A 59 -20.04 36.72 19.43
C ILE A 59 -18.98 37.65 18.86
N ASN A 60 -18.20 38.32 19.68
CA ASN A 60 -16.97 38.96 19.24
C ASN A 60 -15.81 37.98 19.26
N LYS A 61 -15.27 37.65 18.08
CA LYS A 61 -14.13 36.76 17.92
C LYS A 61 -12.92 37.49 17.30
N GLN A 62 -12.65 38.68 17.75
CA GLN A 62 -11.42 39.36 17.39
C GLN A 62 -10.26 38.72 18.14
N LEU A 63 -9.26 38.23 17.38
CA LEU A 63 -8.10 37.55 17.93
C LEU A 63 -7.00 38.55 18.26
N THR A 64 -6.40 38.39 19.45
CA THR A 64 -5.24 39.18 19.91
C THR A 64 -4.01 38.30 19.86
N SER A 65 -2.98 38.77 19.16
CA SER A 65 -1.71 38.02 19.05
C SER A 65 -0.83 38.18 20.28
N HIS A 66 -0.24 37.09 20.72
CA HIS A 66 0.86 37.06 21.69
C HIS A 66 2.20 36.73 21.05
N ALA A 67 2.30 36.72 19.72
CA ALA A 67 3.55 36.48 19.01
C ALA A 67 4.46 37.70 19.10
N THR A 68 5.74 37.48 19.41
CA THR A 68 6.72 38.54 19.71
C THR A 68 7.27 39.28 18.49
N GLU A 69 7.10 38.72 17.28
CA GLU A 69 7.58 39.32 16.02
C GLU A 69 6.44 39.57 15.06
N SER A 70 6.32 40.80 14.56
CA SER A 70 5.38 41.15 13.50
C SER A 70 6.14 41.33 12.19
N LYS A 71 5.83 40.46 11.20
CA LYS A 71 6.24 40.67 9.80
C LYS A 71 5.00 40.85 8.93
N MET A 72 5.17 41.44 7.74
CA MET A 72 4.05 41.87 6.88
C MET A 72 3.43 40.67 6.17
N VAL A 73 2.15 40.80 5.86
CA VAL A 73 1.49 39.98 4.83
C VAL A 73 1.76 40.66 3.50
N GLU A 74 2.29 39.92 2.54
CA GLU A 74 2.64 40.43 1.22
C GLU A 74 1.79 39.78 0.13
N LEU A 75 1.31 40.62 -0.83
CA LEU A 75 0.62 40.12 -2.02
C LEU A 75 1.52 40.36 -3.23
N HIS A 76 1.84 39.29 -3.95
CA HIS A 76 2.74 39.33 -5.11
C HIS A 76 1.98 39.04 -6.39
N GLU A 77 2.13 39.93 -7.36
CA GLU A 77 1.55 39.84 -8.70
C GLU A 77 2.65 39.47 -9.71
N HIS A 78 2.41 38.43 -10.49
CA HIS A 78 3.29 37.95 -11.54
C HIS A 78 2.59 38.02 -12.91
N THR A 79 3.36 38.11 -13.99
CA THR A 79 2.79 38.15 -15.34
C THR A 79 2.20 36.82 -15.75
N THR A 80 2.96 35.72 -15.54
CA THR A 80 2.57 34.37 -15.93
C THR A 80 2.70 33.38 -14.77
N PRO A 81 2.06 32.20 -14.85
CA PRO A 81 2.26 31.14 -13.85
C PRO A 81 3.71 30.63 -13.75
N ALA A 82 4.47 30.70 -14.86
CA ALA A 82 5.90 30.33 -14.86
C ALA A 82 6.72 31.34 -14.05
N ASP A 83 6.42 32.64 -14.16
CA ASP A 83 7.06 33.70 -13.36
C ASP A 83 6.78 33.50 -11.86
N GLU A 84 5.52 33.23 -11.52
CA GLU A 84 5.10 32.98 -10.14
C GLU A 84 5.91 31.82 -9.53
N ARG A 85 5.99 30.69 -10.24
CA ARG A 85 6.71 29.48 -9.76
C ARG A 85 8.22 29.71 -9.65
N ALA A 86 8.82 30.34 -10.65
CA ALA A 86 10.25 30.65 -10.63
C ALA A 86 10.58 31.58 -9.46
N TRP A 87 9.75 32.61 -9.23
CA TRP A 87 9.94 33.53 -8.11
C TRP A 87 9.79 32.82 -6.76
N ILE A 88 8.78 31.96 -6.57
CA ILE A 88 8.58 31.20 -5.33
C ILE A 88 9.80 30.34 -5.04
N ALA A 89 10.28 29.58 -6.02
CA ALA A 89 11.44 28.69 -5.83
C ALA A 89 12.71 29.50 -5.49
N GLU A 90 12.95 30.62 -6.18
CA GLU A 90 14.07 31.49 -5.90
C GLU A 90 13.96 32.16 -4.51
N HIS A 91 12.77 32.63 -4.16
CA HIS A 91 12.54 33.30 -2.86
C HIS A 91 12.74 32.31 -1.70
N ILE A 92 12.24 31.07 -1.82
CA ILE A 92 12.46 29.99 -0.84
C ILE A 92 13.96 29.67 -0.73
N ALA A 93 14.67 29.53 -1.87
CA ALA A 93 16.10 29.27 -1.86
C ALA A 93 16.88 30.39 -1.11
N LYS A 94 16.53 31.66 -1.35
CA LYS A 94 17.11 32.81 -0.63
C LYS A 94 16.81 32.75 0.87
N GLN A 95 15.58 32.43 1.28
CA GLN A 95 15.23 32.30 2.70
C GLN A 95 16.04 31.18 3.39
N ILE A 96 16.19 30.01 2.75
CA ILE A 96 17.00 28.91 3.28
C ILE A 96 18.48 29.35 3.39
N ALA A 97 19.02 30.00 2.37
CA ALA A 97 20.39 30.52 2.40
C ALA A 97 20.62 31.56 3.52
N HIS A 98 19.58 32.28 3.94
CA HIS A 98 19.60 33.22 5.07
C HIS A 98 19.27 32.56 6.42
N GLY A 99 19.24 31.21 6.50
CA GLY A 99 19.11 30.44 7.75
C GLY A 99 17.65 30.08 8.12
N ALA A 100 16.69 30.24 7.22
CA ALA A 100 15.35 29.71 7.46
C ALA A 100 15.38 28.17 7.46
N ARG A 101 14.71 27.55 8.42
CA ARG A 101 14.58 26.09 8.46
C ARG A 101 13.62 25.62 7.35
N PRO A 102 14.01 24.72 6.44
CA PRO A 102 13.12 24.21 5.39
C PRO A 102 11.80 23.66 5.94
N SER A 103 11.83 22.87 7.01
CA SER A 103 10.64 22.31 7.65
C SER A 103 9.66 23.36 8.21
N GLY A 104 10.14 24.59 8.46
CA GLY A 104 9.32 25.75 8.86
C GLY A 104 8.65 26.48 7.68
N ILE A 105 8.88 26.06 6.43
CA ILE A 105 8.33 26.68 5.21
C ILE A 105 7.25 25.76 4.63
N ALA A 106 6.07 26.35 4.32
CA ALA A 106 5.01 25.64 3.62
C ALA A 106 4.53 26.38 2.38
N VAL A 107 4.24 25.65 1.31
CA VAL A 107 3.54 26.14 0.13
C VAL A 107 2.17 25.48 0.10
N ILE A 108 1.13 26.29 0.12
CA ILE A 108 -0.26 25.88 0.21
C ILE A 108 -1.00 26.28 -1.06
N SER A 109 -1.67 25.32 -1.69
CA SER A 109 -2.59 25.58 -2.78
C SER A 109 -3.95 24.95 -2.52
N ARG A 110 -4.93 25.33 -3.30
CA ARG A 110 -6.25 24.69 -3.31
C ARG A 110 -6.22 23.33 -3.99
N ARG A 111 -5.41 23.18 -5.05
CA ARG A 111 -5.37 21.99 -5.90
C ARG A 111 -3.99 21.35 -5.89
N HIS A 112 -3.96 20.03 -5.93
CA HIS A 112 -2.71 19.26 -6.04
C HIS A 112 -1.92 19.62 -7.31
N ARG A 113 -2.61 19.83 -8.44
CA ARG A 113 -1.99 20.17 -9.71
C ARG A 113 -1.04 21.37 -9.61
N ASP A 114 -1.43 22.45 -8.91
CA ASP A 114 -0.60 23.65 -8.79
C ASP A 114 0.71 23.36 -8.06
N LEU A 115 0.67 22.46 -7.07
CA LEU A 115 1.85 22.02 -6.31
C LEU A 115 2.77 21.15 -7.18
N VAL A 116 2.20 20.26 -8.00
CA VAL A 116 2.97 19.40 -8.93
C VAL A 116 3.72 20.27 -9.94
N GLU A 117 3.07 21.30 -10.48
CA GLU A 117 3.65 22.20 -11.46
C GLU A 117 4.76 23.11 -10.87
N LEU A 118 4.85 23.24 -9.55
CA LEU A 118 5.95 23.92 -8.85
C LEU A 118 7.19 23.03 -8.63
N LEU A 119 7.00 21.70 -8.56
CA LEU A 119 8.07 20.77 -8.25
C LEU A 119 9.33 20.90 -9.13
N PRO A 120 9.22 21.06 -10.47
CA PRO A 120 10.39 21.22 -11.33
C PRO A 120 11.29 22.40 -10.93
N TYR A 121 10.69 23.54 -10.56
CA TYR A 121 11.42 24.75 -10.18
C TYR A 121 12.13 24.61 -8.84
N LEU A 122 11.50 23.94 -7.87
CA LEU A 122 12.12 23.63 -6.58
C LEU A 122 13.27 22.62 -6.74
N HIS A 123 13.07 21.61 -7.59
CA HIS A 123 14.08 20.61 -7.87
C HIS A 123 15.32 21.22 -8.54
N GLU A 124 15.16 22.09 -9.51
CA GLU A 124 16.24 22.80 -10.19
C GLU A 124 17.09 23.61 -9.22
N ARG A 125 16.49 24.16 -8.16
CA ARG A 125 17.19 24.87 -7.07
C ARG A 125 17.75 23.95 -5.97
N GLY A 126 17.62 22.62 -6.09
CA GLY A 126 18.09 21.66 -5.12
C GLY A 126 17.29 21.65 -3.80
N ILE A 127 16.05 22.20 -3.80
CA ILE A 127 15.22 22.28 -2.60
C ILE A 127 14.53 20.94 -2.37
N ALA A 128 14.79 20.32 -1.22
CA ALA A 128 14.10 19.10 -0.79
C ALA A 128 12.63 19.41 -0.41
N VAL A 129 11.71 18.52 -0.76
CA VAL A 129 10.27 18.76 -0.65
C VAL A 129 9.56 17.60 0.01
N ASN A 130 8.81 17.88 1.07
CA ASN A 130 7.81 16.97 1.63
C ASN A 130 6.48 17.20 0.89
N TYR A 131 6.19 16.34 -0.07
CA TYR A 131 4.96 16.38 -0.84
C TYR A 131 4.33 15.00 -0.93
N GLU A 132 3.06 14.89 -0.53
CA GLU A 132 2.29 13.67 -0.74
C GLU A 132 1.82 13.62 -2.18
N ARG A 133 2.59 12.93 -3.01
CA ARG A 133 2.24 12.70 -4.41
C ARG A 133 1.09 11.70 -4.48
N ARG A 134 0.04 12.07 -5.19
CA ARG A 134 -1.07 11.19 -5.55
C ARG A 134 -1.01 10.96 -7.05
N ASP A 135 -0.36 9.89 -7.43
CA ASP A 135 -0.32 9.47 -8.83
C ASP A 135 -1.54 8.60 -9.11
N ASN A 136 -2.10 8.75 -10.31
CA ASN A 136 -3.08 7.81 -10.80
C ASN A 136 -2.36 6.51 -11.19
N VAL A 137 -2.68 5.44 -10.51
CA VAL A 137 -2.05 4.13 -10.74
C VAL A 137 -2.33 3.60 -12.14
N LEU A 138 -3.44 4.02 -12.77
CA LEU A 138 -3.79 3.63 -14.14
C LEU A 138 -2.85 4.23 -15.19
N ASP A 139 -2.05 5.25 -14.83
CA ASP A 139 -1.07 5.87 -15.71
C ASP A 139 0.37 5.34 -15.44
N ASP A 140 0.52 4.41 -14.50
CA ASP A 140 1.79 3.75 -14.22
C ASP A 140 2.13 2.79 -15.36
N GLU A 141 3.34 2.89 -15.93
CA GLU A 141 3.76 2.11 -17.10
C GLU A 141 3.63 0.59 -16.91
N ARG A 142 3.81 0.11 -15.67
CA ARG A 142 3.71 -1.30 -15.31
C ARG A 142 2.27 -1.78 -15.33
N ILE A 143 1.36 -0.94 -14.83
CA ILE A 143 -0.08 -1.23 -14.85
C ILE A 143 -0.60 -1.16 -16.30
N VAL A 144 -0.13 -0.20 -17.09
CA VAL A 144 -0.45 -0.11 -18.53
C VAL A 144 0.04 -1.36 -19.29
N ALA A 145 1.23 -1.88 -18.97
CA ALA A 145 1.72 -3.12 -19.57
C ALA A 145 0.88 -4.36 -19.20
N ILE A 146 0.44 -4.46 -17.93
CA ILE A 146 -0.47 -5.53 -17.49
C ILE A 146 -1.84 -5.39 -18.18
N GLU A 147 -2.37 -4.17 -18.25
CA GLU A 147 -3.62 -3.86 -18.93
C GLU A 147 -3.56 -4.26 -20.43
N LEU A 148 -2.49 -3.91 -21.13
CA LEU A 148 -2.31 -4.25 -22.55
C LEU A 148 -2.33 -5.77 -22.77
N LEU A 149 -1.63 -6.53 -21.90
CA LEU A 149 -1.68 -8.00 -21.90
C LEU A 149 -3.10 -8.52 -21.63
N ALA A 150 -3.75 -8.00 -20.61
CA ALA A 150 -5.10 -8.41 -20.22
C ALA A 150 -6.12 -8.17 -21.37
N ARG A 151 -6.10 -6.98 -21.97
CA ARG A 151 -6.94 -6.64 -23.13
C ARG A 151 -6.67 -7.56 -24.33
N THR A 152 -5.40 -7.81 -24.63
CA THR A 152 -5.02 -8.69 -25.73
C THR A 152 -5.55 -10.11 -25.52
N VAL A 153 -5.37 -10.66 -24.32
CA VAL A 153 -5.86 -12.00 -23.98
C VAL A 153 -7.40 -12.06 -24.00
N THR A 154 -8.07 -11.04 -23.45
CA THR A 154 -9.54 -10.95 -23.44
C THR A 154 -10.10 -10.85 -24.88
N ALA A 155 -9.48 -10.05 -25.73
CA ALA A 155 -9.89 -9.96 -27.15
C ALA A 155 -9.71 -11.29 -27.89
N ILE A 156 -8.61 -12.01 -27.65
CA ILE A 156 -8.39 -13.35 -28.21
C ILE A 156 -9.43 -14.34 -27.69
N ALA A 157 -9.70 -14.35 -26.38
CA ALA A 157 -10.67 -15.23 -25.74
C ALA A 157 -12.10 -15.00 -26.24
N GLY A 158 -12.48 -13.75 -26.48
CA GLY A 158 -13.76 -13.33 -27.04
C GLY A 158 -13.88 -13.51 -28.56
N GLY A 159 -12.83 -13.99 -29.25
CA GLY A 159 -12.83 -14.11 -30.70
C GLY A 159 -12.81 -12.78 -31.45
N GLN A 160 -12.45 -11.69 -30.78
CA GLN A 160 -12.38 -10.33 -31.34
C GLN A 160 -11.06 -10.11 -32.07
N HIS A 161 -10.89 -10.82 -33.20
CA HIS A 161 -9.60 -10.85 -33.93
C HIS A 161 -9.10 -9.48 -34.38
N ASN A 162 -9.99 -8.56 -34.79
CA ASN A 162 -9.60 -7.22 -35.21
C ASN A 162 -9.07 -6.39 -34.03
N GLU A 163 -9.65 -6.55 -32.85
CA GLU A 163 -9.19 -5.88 -31.63
C GLU A 163 -7.83 -6.45 -31.21
N ALA A 164 -7.69 -7.77 -31.15
CA ALA A 164 -6.43 -8.41 -30.86
C ALA A 164 -5.32 -7.97 -31.82
N ASP A 165 -5.61 -7.90 -33.12
CA ASP A 165 -4.67 -7.45 -34.15
C ASP A 165 -4.29 -5.97 -34.03
N SER A 166 -5.11 -5.14 -33.39
CA SER A 166 -4.78 -3.75 -33.08
C SER A 166 -3.86 -3.60 -31.86
N LEU A 167 -3.94 -4.50 -30.89
CA LEU A 167 -3.16 -4.49 -29.65
C LEU A 167 -1.80 -5.18 -29.76
N LEU A 168 -1.73 -6.25 -30.56
CA LEU A 168 -0.52 -7.07 -30.73
C LEU A 168 0.71 -6.28 -31.20
N PRO A 169 0.63 -5.32 -32.15
CA PRO A 169 1.77 -4.50 -32.56
C PRO A 169 2.42 -3.74 -31.39
N GLU A 170 1.61 -3.12 -30.56
CA GLU A 170 2.08 -2.41 -29.37
C GLU A 170 2.70 -3.39 -28.38
N LEU A 171 2.03 -4.50 -28.12
CA LEU A 171 2.49 -5.52 -27.19
C LEU A 171 3.86 -6.08 -27.58
N VAL A 172 4.05 -6.55 -28.84
CA VAL A 172 5.32 -7.13 -29.27
C VAL A 172 6.45 -6.11 -29.41
N SER A 173 6.11 -4.82 -29.52
CA SER A 173 7.09 -3.73 -29.59
C SER A 173 7.58 -3.30 -28.20
N HIS A 174 6.97 -3.82 -27.13
CA HIS A 174 7.35 -3.45 -25.78
C HIS A 174 8.77 -3.94 -25.46
N PRO A 175 9.66 -3.09 -24.89
CA PRO A 175 11.07 -3.42 -24.65
C PRO A 175 11.31 -4.69 -23.83
N MET A 176 10.36 -5.08 -22.97
CA MET A 176 10.49 -6.28 -22.12
C MET A 176 10.63 -7.58 -22.91
N TYR A 177 10.15 -7.66 -24.15
CA TYR A 177 10.21 -8.87 -24.98
C TYR A 177 11.48 -8.99 -25.81
N ASP A 178 12.23 -7.91 -25.99
CA ASP A 178 13.49 -7.84 -26.73
C ASP A 178 13.39 -8.38 -28.19
N PHE A 179 12.21 -8.24 -28.81
CA PHE A 179 12.06 -8.59 -30.21
C PHE A 179 12.67 -7.53 -31.11
N SER A 180 13.47 -7.94 -32.08
CA SER A 180 14.09 -6.97 -33.00
C SER A 180 13.04 -6.24 -33.86
N PRO A 181 13.21 -4.93 -34.10
CA PRO A 181 12.32 -4.17 -34.99
C PRO A 181 12.14 -4.79 -36.35
N GLU A 182 13.19 -5.45 -36.87
CA GLU A 182 13.14 -6.18 -38.16
C GLU A 182 12.17 -7.36 -38.12
N THR A 183 12.16 -8.13 -37.00
CA THR A 183 11.24 -9.26 -36.82
C THR A 183 9.80 -8.77 -36.78
N ILE A 184 9.52 -7.68 -36.06
CA ILE A 184 8.20 -7.07 -35.94
C ILE A 184 7.73 -6.53 -37.30
N TRP A 185 8.61 -5.85 -38.02
CA TRP A 185 8.30 -5.36 -39.37
C TRP A 185 7.97 -6.49 -40.34
N LYS A 186 8.79 -7.57 -40.38
CA LYS A 186 8.53 -8.75 -41.22
C LYS A 186 7.20 -9.41 -40.86
N LEU A 187 6.86 -9.51 -39.57
CA LEU A 187 5.59 -10.02 -39.09
C LEU A 187 4.43 -9.19 -39.66
N SER A 188 4.48 -7.88 -39.53
CA SER A 188 3.46 -6.96 -40.04
C SER A 188 3.24 -7.10 -41.53
N VAL A 189 4.33 -7.10 -42.30
CA VAL A 189 4.27 -7.24 -43.78
C VAL A 189 3.69 -8.60 -44.16
N ASN A 190 4.07 -9.69 -43.48
CA ASN A 190 3.58 -11.03 -43.76
C ASN A 190 2.09 -11.18 -43.44
N ALA A 191 1.64 -10.66 -42.28
CA ALA A 191 0.24 -10.65 -41.91
C ALA A 191 -0.62 -9.90 -42.95
N TYR A 192 -0.17 -8.72 -43.37
CA TYR A 192 -0.86 -7.91 -44.37
C TYR A 192 -0.92 -8.60 -45.76
N ARG A 193 0.22 -9.12 -46.26
CA ARG A 193 0.30 -9.76 -47.58
C ARG A 193 -0.53 -11.03 -47.68
N ASN A 194 -0.50 -11.84 -46.59
CA ASN A 194 -1.19 -13.13 -46.57
C ASN A 194 -2.64 -13.01 -46.10
N ARG A 195 -3.10 -11.81 -45.70
CA ARG A 195 -4.42 -11.56 -45.10
C ARG A 195 -4.72 -12.50 -43.92
N THR A 196 -3.72 -12.71 -43.08
CA THR A 196 -3.80 -13.55 -41.87
C THR A 196 -3.76 -12.68 -40.64
N SER A 197 -4.37 -13.16 -39.52
CA SER A 197 -4.26 -12.46 -38.23
C SER A 197 -2.82 -12.42 -37.73
N TRP A 198 -2.50 -11.43 -36.92
CA TRP A 198 -1.19 -11.32 -36.31
C TRP A 198 -0.86 -12.54 -35.47
N ILE A 199 -1.78 -13.08 -34.69
CA ILE A 199 -1.55 -14.25 -33.84
C ILE A 199 -1.17 -15.48 -34.65
N ASN A 200 -1.83 -15.71 -35.81
CA ASN A 200 -1.49 -16.83 -36.67
C ASN A 200 -0.12 -16.65 -37.34
N THR A 201 0.22 -15.42 -37.74
CA THR A 201 1.53 -15.10 -38.30
C THR A 201 2.64 -15.24 -37.28
N MET A 202 2.37 -14.87 -36.00
CA MET A 202 3.29 -15.08 -34.88
C MET A 202 3.56 -16.56 -34.61
N LEU A 203 2.53 -17.41 -34.68
CA LEU A 203 2.68 -18.87 -34.51
C LEU A 203 3.56 -19.47 -35.62
N ALA A 204 3.50 -18.92 -36.82
CA ALA A 204 4.33 -19.35 -37.96
C ALA A 204 5.77 -18.78 -37.90
N THR A 205 6.06 -17.85 -36.99
CA THR A 205 7.36 -17.19 -36.84
C THR A 205 8.11 -17.80 -35.64
N PRO A 206 9.23 -18.56 -35.85
CA PRO A 206 9.88 -19.31 -34.78
C PRO A 206 10.22 -18.49 -33.53
N ALA A 207 10.67 -17.24 -33.68
CA ALA A 207 11.02 -16.37 -32.56
C ALA A 207 9.81 -15.92 -31.74
N LEU A 208 8.61 -15.89 -32.31
CA LEU A 208 7.37 -15.42 -31.71
C LEU A 208 6.41 -16.55 -31.33
N ALA A 209 6.61 -17.74 -31.88
CA ALA A 209 5.71 -18.88 -31.69
C ALA A 209 5.49 -19.27 -30.21
N PRO A 210 6.50 -19.32 -29.34
CA PRO A 210 6.29 -19.62 -27.94
C PRO A 210 5.41 -18.59 -27.23
N PHE A 211 5.59 -17.31 -27.53
CA PHE A 211 4.78 -16.22 -26.99
C PHE A 211 3.33 -16.28 -27.50
N ALA A 212 3.13 -16.49 -28.79
CA ALA A 212 1.80 -16.65 -29.39
C ALA A 212 1.05 -17.86 -28.81
N ALA A 213 1.73 -18.99 -28.63
CA ALA A 213 1.15 -20.19 -28.02
C ALA A 213 0.73 -19.92 -26.57
N TRP A 214 1.55 -19.19 -25.81
CA TRP A 214 1.24 -18.78 -24.44
C TRP A 214 0.02 -17.83 -24.39
N LEU A 215 -0.07 -16.84 -25.28
CA LEU A 215 -1.27 -15.97 -25.37
C LEU A 215 -2.55 -16.78 -25.61
N LEU A 216 -2.51 -17.76 -26.49
CA LEU A 216 -3.65 -18.64 -26.75
C LEU A 216 -3.98 -19.55 -25.55
N GLU A 217 -2.96 -20.03 -24.82
CA GLU A 217 -3.17 -20.77 -23.58
C GLU A 217 -3.86 -19.91 -22.52
N ARG A 218 -3.38 -18.66 -22.33
CA ARG A 218 -4.01 -17.71 -21.41
C ARG A 218 -5.44 -17.37 -21.84
N ALA A 219 -5.69 -17.18 -23.13
CA ALA A 219 -7.03 -16.91 -23.64
C ALA A 219 -8.04 -18.04 -23.32
N ARG A 220 -7.59 -19.32 -23.36
CA ARG A 220 -8.42 -20.46 -22.98
C ARG A 220 -8.71 -20.49 -21.48
N ALA A 221 -7.77 -20.05 -20.65
CA ALA A 221 -7.90 -20.02 -19.20
C ALA A 221 -8.68 -18.79 -18.68
N ALA A 222 -8.89 -17.78 -19.52
CA ALA A 222 -9.43 -16.46 -19.14
C ALA A 222 -10.79 -16.48 -18.42
N ALA A 223 -11.65 -17.46 -18.72
CA ALA A 223 -12.96 -17.59 -18.11
C ALA A 223 -12.98 -18.45 -16.83
N HIS A 224 -11.91 -19.17 -16.53
CA HIS A 224 -11.87 -20.20 -15.48
C HIS A 224 -10.92 -19.88 -14.34
N GLU A 225 -9.82 -19.17 -14.60
CA GLU A 225 -8.85 -18.79 -13.57
C GLU A 225 -9.33 -17.55 -12.80
N SER A 226 -9.01 -17.47 -11.52
CA SER A 226 -9.27 -16.27 -10.72
C SER A 226 -8.45 -15.10 -11.24
N VAL A 227 -9.01 -13.89 -11.21
CA VAL A 227 -8.33 -12.68 -11.69
C VAL A 227 -6.98 -12.46 -11.01
N GLU A 228 -6.86 -12.77 -9.73
CA GLU A 228 -5.62 -12.59 -8.96
C GLU A 228 -4.49 -13.49 -9.47
N GLU A 229 -4.78 -14.79 -9.67
CA GLU A 229 -3.81 -15.74 -10.21
C GLU A 229 -3.51 -15.44 -11.68
N PHE A 230 -4.53 -15.04 -12.44
CA PHE A 230 -4.34 -14.67 -13.83
C PHE A 230 -3.39 -13.47 -13.98
N ILE A 231 -3.53 -12.44 -13.14
CA ILE A 231 -2.61 -11.29 -13.12
C ILE A 231 -1.19 -11.74 -12.78
N ASP A 232 -1.00 -12.67 -11.83
CA ASP A 232 0.33 -13.21 -11.52
C ASP A 232 0.96 -13.93 -12.72
N GLU A 233 0.16 -14.66 -13.48
CA GLU A 233 0.59 -15.32 -14.70
C GLU A 233 0.95 -14.30 -15.81
N LEU A 234 0.17 -13.22 -15.96
CA LEU A 234 0.49 -12.13 -16.90
C LEU A 234 1.78 -11.40 -16.52
N ILE A 235 2.00 -11.22 -15.22
CA ILE A 235 3.24 -10.63 -14.71
C ILE A 235 4.42 -11.60 -14.89
N GLY A 236 4.19 -12.90 -14.80
CA GLY A 236 5.23 -13.93 -14.83
C GLY A 236 5.86 -14.15 -13.45
N VAL A 237 5.06 -14.03 -12.37
CA VAL A 237 5.53 -14.25 -11.01
C VAL A 237 6.07 -15.67 -10.86
N PRO A 238 7.29 -15.87 -10.33
CA PRO A 238 7.88 -17.19 -10.16
C PRO A 238 7.00 -18.08 -9.25
N ASN A 239 6.52 -19.21 -9.80
CA ASN A 239 5.65 -20.15 -9.10
C ASN A 239 6.15 -21.61 -9.14
N GLY A 240 7.41 -21.81 -9.54
CA GLY A 240 8.03 -23.13 -9.64
C GLY A 240 7.53 -24.02 -10.79
N LYS A 241 6.55 -23.58 -11.59
CA LYS A 241 6.07 -24.33 -12.76
C LYS A 241 7.02 -24.11 -13.93
N LYS A 242 7.53 -25.20 -14.51
CA LYS A 242 8.31 -25.13 -15.76
C LYS A 242 7.37 -24.95 -16.95
N ARG A 243 7.52 -23.85 -17.69
CA ARG A 243 6.76 -23.52 -18.90
C ARG A 243 7.68 -23.25 -20.08
N GLN A 244 7.16 -23.39 -21.29
CA GLN A 244 7.91 -23.04 -22.52
C GLN A 244 8.10 -21.52 -22.66
N PHE A 245 7.16 -20.74 -22.14
CA PHE A 245 7.22 -19.28 -22.10
C PHE A 245 6.69 -18.78 -20.76
N THR A 246 7.40 -17.84 -20.17
CA THR A 246 6.98 -17.08 -18.99
C THR A 246 7.04 -15.61 -19.34
N SER A 247 6.05 -14.83 -18.92
CA SER A 247 6.05 -13.39 -19.18
C SER A 247 7.30 -12.74 -18.59
N PRO A 248 8.04 -11.94 -19.37
CA PRO A 248 9.25 -11.27 -18.89
C PRO A 248 8.96 -10.02 -18.03
N LEU A 249 7.69 -9.65 -17.82
CA LEU A 249 7.30 -8.44 -17.11
C LEU A 249 7.82 -8.42 -15.68
N TYR A 250 7.81 -9.60 -14.99
CA TYR A 250 8.37 -9.70 -13.65
C TYR A 250 9.85 -9.33 -13.62
N GLU A 251 10.67 -9.95 -14.46
CA GLU A 251 12.11 -9.67 -14.49
C GLU A 251 12.40 -8.23 -14.92
N HIS A 252 11.60 -7.70 -15.85
CA HIS A 252 11.77 -6.35 -16.38
C HIS A 252 11.49 -5.26 -15.34
N TYR A 253 10.43 -5.41 -14.54
CA TYR A 253 9.98 -4.38 -13.60
C TYR A 253 10.21 -4.73 -12.12
N PHE A 254 10.31 -6.02 -11.78
CA PHE A 254 10.34 -6.51 -10.40
C PHE A 254 11.50 -7.47 -10.11
N GLY A 255 12.39 -7.71 -11.09
CA GLY A 255 13.55 -8.58 -10.89
C GLY A 255 14.55 -8.00 -9.90
N ALA A 256 15.39 -8.87 -9.32
CA ALA A 256 16.41 -8.48 -8.34
C ALA A 256 17.37 -7.40 -8.88
N GLY A 257 17.67 -7.40 -10.18
CA GLY A 257 18.49 -6.39 -10.83
C GLY A 257 17.86 -4.99 -10.82
N VAL A 258 16.52 -4.89 -10.88
CA VAL A 258 15.79 -3.62 -10.80
C VAL A 258 15.83 -3.10 -9.37
N LEU A 259 15.58 -3.95 -8.38
CA LEU A 259 15.68 -3.62 -6.97
C LEU A 259 17.09 -3.10 -6.61
N ALA A 260 18.13 -3.75 -7.09
CA ALA A 260 19.52 -3.35 -6.82
C ALA A 260 19.88 -2.00 -7.45
N LYS A 261 19.32 -1.69 -8.65
CA LYS A 261 19.61 -0.45 -9.38
C LYS A 261 18.82 0.74 -8.83
N ASN A 262 17.55 0.56 -8.48
CA ASN A 262 16.67 1.64 -8.02
C ASN A 262 15.63 1.12 -7.01
N PRO A 263 16.00 0.97 -5.73
CA PRO A 263 15.10 0.48 -4.69
C PRO A 263 13.84 1.36 -4.52
N GLU A 264 13.98 2.68 -4.69
CA GLU A 264 12.85 3.62 -4.53
C GLU A 264 11.79 3.38 -5.60
N ALA A 265 12.18 3.35 -6.89
CA ALA A 265 11.26 3.06 -7.99
C ALA A 265 10.66 1.65 -7.89
N TYR A 266 11.41 0.70 -7.33
CA TYR A 266 10.92 -0.64 -7.06
C TYR A 266 9.78 -0.64 -6.02
N LEU A 267 9.96 0.06 -4.89
CA LEU A 267 8.91 0.19 -3.88
C LEU A 267 7.67 0.90 -4.42
N GLU A 268 7.86 1.90 -5.29
CA GLU A 268 6.78 2.56 -6.00
C GLU A 268 5.99 1.60 -6.89
N ALA A 269 6.68 0.72 -7.60
CA ALA A 269 6.07 -0.32 -8.42
C ALA A 269 5.22 -1.29 -7.61
N LEU A 270 5.75 -1.74 -6.46
CA LEU A 270 5.00 -2.61 -5.55
C LEU A 270 3.74 -1.93 -5.01
N GLU A 271 3.82 -0.64 -4.69
CA GLU A 271 2.67 0.11 -4.16
C GLU A 271 1.59 0.32 -5.24
N ALA A 272 1.98 0.59 -6.49
CA ALA A 272 1.04 0.66 -7.60
C ALA A 272 0.29 -0.67 -7.78
N LEU A 273 1.02 -1.79 -7.77
CA LEU A 273 0.44 -3.12 -7.91
C LEU A 273 -0.47 -3.50 -6.73
N ARG A 274 -0.10 -3.14 -5.49
CA ARG A 274 -0.95 -3.34 -4.31
C ARG A 274 -2.24 -2.53 -4.40
N THR A 275 -2.13 -1.28 -4.83
CA THR A 275 -3.26 -0.36 -4.91
C THR A 275 -4.29 -0.85 -5.93
N ILE A 276 -3.84 -1.27 -7.14
CA ILE A 276 -4.77 -1.77 -8.16
C ILE A 276 -5.45 -3.07 -7.71
N ARG A 277 -4.70 -4.02 -7.14
CA ARG A 277 -5.27 -5.28 -6.62
C ARG A 277 -6.24 -5.03 -5.45
N GLY A 278 -5.92 -4.11 -4.54
CA GLY A 278 -6.81 -3.73 -3.45
C GLY A 278 -8.13 -3.17 -3.96
N LYS A 279 -8.08 -2.27 -4.95
CA LYS A 279 -9.27 -1.69 -5.57
C LYS A 279 -10.07 -2.68 -6.39
N LEU A 280 -9.41 -3.60 -7.08
CA LEU A 280 -10.07 -4.67 -7.82
C LEU A 280 -10.88 -5.60 -6.89
N ARG A 281 -10.35 -5.90 -5.69
CA ARG A 281 -11.08 -6.68 -4.67
C ARG A 281 -12.36 -5.99 -4.18
N ASP A 282 -12.39 -4.66 -4.18
CA ASP A 282 -13.56 -3.88 -3.79
C ASP A 282 -14.55 -3.66 -4.94
N TYR A 283 -14.26 -4.17 -6.15
CA TYR A 283 -15.04 -3.87 -7.35
C TYR A 283 -16.39 -4.61 -7.34
N ARG A 284 -16.62 -5.64 -8.13
CA ARG A 284 -17.91 -6.35 -8.21
C ARG A 284 -17.70 -7.83 -7.93
N GLY A 285 -18.75 -8.47 -7.39
CA GLY A 285 -18.91 -9.93 -7.35
C GLY A 285 -17.81 -10.69 -6.63
N ASP A 286 -18.01 -11.99 -6.54
CA ASP A 286 -17.13 -12.87 -5.75
C ASP A 286 -16.15 -13.66 -6.60
N HIS A 287 -16.41 -13.79 -7.92
CA HIS A 287 -15.62 -14.61 -8.84
C HIS A 287 -15.20 -13.77 -10.06
N LEU A 288 -14.25 -12.87 -9.86
CA LEU A 288 -13.74 -12.01 -10.91
C LEU A 288 -12.80 -12.77 -11.86
N THR A 289 -12.96 -12.50 -13.17
CA THR A 289 -12.11 -12.98 -14.25
C THR A 289 -11.21 -11.87 -14.79
N ILE A 290 -10.34 -12.19 -15.74
CA ILE A 290 -9.51 -11.16 -16.39
C ILE A 290 -10.33 -10.17 -17.22
N ALA A 291 -11.48 -10.54 -17.72
CA ALA A 291 -12.41 -9.64 -18.40
C ALA A 291 -12.95 -8.58 -17.44
N ASP A 292 -13.30 -8.96 -16.20
CA ASP A 292 -13.74 -8.03 -15.17
C ASP A 292 -12.63 -7.03 -14.78
N PHE A 293 -11.37 -7.42 -14.88
CA PHE A 293 -10.25 -6.49 -14.69
C PHE A 293 -10.18 -5.43 -15.80
N VAL A 294 -10.44 -5.80 -17.05
CA VAL A 294 -10.51 -4.85 -18.17
C VAL A 294 -11.69 -3.90 -17.97
N ASP A 295 -12.88 -4.43 -17.65
CA ASP A 295 -14.08 -3.63 -17.36
C ASP A 295 -13.85 -2.66 -16.19
N PHE A 296 -13.18 -3.13 -15.13
CA PHE A 296 -12.81 -2.31 -13.98
C PHE A 296 -11.96 -1.09 -14.39
N ILE A 297 -10.95 -1.28 -15.22
CA ILE A 297 -10.11 -0.18 -15.70
C ILE A 297 -10.93 0.77 -16.58
N ASP A 298 -11.77 0.24 -17.46
CA ASP A 298 -12.63 1.03 -18.36
C ASP A 298 -13.63 1.88 -17.58
N ASP A 299 -14.27 1.33 -16.54
CA ASP A 299 -15.19 2.07 -15.67
C ASP A 299 -14.49 3.28 -15.02
N TYR A 300 -13.29 3.09 -14.47
CA TYR A 300 -12.53 4.18 -13.84
C TYR A 300 -12.08 5.25 -14.85
N ARG A 301 -11.67 4.85 -16.06
CA ARG A 301 -11.26 5.77 -17.13
C ARG A 301 -12.46 6.54 -17.70
N GLN A 302 -13.60 5.87 -17.94
CA GLN A 302 -14.82 6.52 -18.44
C GLN A 302 -15.39 7.52 -17.43
N LEU A 303 -15.29 7.23 -16.14
CA LEU A 303 -15.74 8.11 -15.07
C LEU A 303 -14.73 9.22 -14.73
N ASP A 304 -13.57 9.28 -15.40
CA ASP A 304 -12.46 10.18 -15.09
C ASP A 304 -12.11 10.16 -13.58
N THR A 305 -12.13 8.96 -12.99
CA THR A 305 -11.90 8.76 -11.56
C THR A 305 -10.52 8.14 -11.36
N PRO A 306 -9.54 8.88 -10.80
CA PRO A 306 -8.20 8.34 -10.62
C PRO A 306 -8.16 7.31 -9.50
N ILE A 307 -7.44 6.21 -9.71
CA ILE A 307 -7.03 5.30 -8.64
C ILE A 307 -5.72 5.83 -8.07
N THR A 308 -5.79 6.47 -6.90
CA THR A 308 -4.60 7.12 -6.33
C THR A 308 -3.89 6.20 -5.35
N SER A 309 -2.58 5.97 -5.57
CA SER A 309 -1.70 5.45 -4.52
C SER A 309 -1.34 6.58 -3.57
N VAL A 310 -1.45 6.32 -2.28
CA VAL A 310 -1.00 7.25 -1.25
C VAL A 310 0.43 6.89 -0.89
N ARG A 311 1.39 7.58 -1.51
CA ARG A 311 2.78 7.48 -1.08
C ARG A 311 2.92 8.14 0.29
N ARG A 312 2.99 7.34 1.33
CA ARG A 312 3.58 7.77 2.59
C ARG A 312 5.10 7.62 2.42
N ARG A 313 5.81 8.70 2.11
CA ARG A 313 7.21 8.74 2.56
C ARG A 313 7.14 8.59 4.07
N SER A 314 7.64 7.49 4.59
CA SER A 314 7.71 7.22 6.03
C SER A 314 8.62 8.23 6.76
N ASP A 315 9.43 8.97 6.02
CA ASP A 315 10.35 9.94 6.57
C ASP A 315 9.94 11.33 6.09
N THR A 316 9.36 12.13 7.00
CA THR A 316 9.46 13.58 6.91
C THR A 316 10.97 13.87 6.87
N ILE A 317 11.46 14.28 5.69
CA ILE A 317 12.82 14.76 5.60
C ILE A 317 12.84 16.02 6.47
N ASP A 318 13.50 15.96 7.63
CA ASP A 318 13.53 17.06 8.60
C ASP A 318 14.05 18.37 8.00
N ASP A 319 14.78 18.29 6.88
CA ASP A 319 15.36 19.39 6.14
C ASP A 319 14.67 19.65 4.78
N ALA A 320 13.36 19.52 4.71
CA ALA A 320 12.56 19.73 3.50
C ALA A 320 11.40 20.70 3.73
N ILE A 321 11.04 21.47 2.68
CA ILE A 321 9.84 22.33 2.71
C ILE A 321 8.57 21.50 2.54
N ASN A 322 7.43 22.02 2.99
CA ASN A 322 6.16 21.32 2.98
C ASN A 322 5.25 21.82 1.86
N LEU A 323 4.85 20.95 0.93
CA LEU A 323 3.86 21.25 -0.10
C LEU A 323 2.56 20.52 0.23
N MET A 324 1.46 21.26 0.35
CA MET A 324 0.18 20.66 0.72
C MET A 324 -1.03 21.48 0.23
N THR A 325 -2.18 20.82 0.17
CA THR A 325 -3.44 21.53 -0.06
C THR A 325 -3.91 22.23 1.21
N ALA A 326 -4.72 23.28 1.03
CA ALA A 326 -5.30 24.04 2.15
C ALA A 326 -6.10 23.15 3.13
N HIS A 327 -6.79 22.12 2.64
CA HIS A 327 -7.48 21.15 3.51
C HIS A 327 -6.51 20.38 4.41
N LYS A 328 -5.39 19.93 3.85
CA LYS A 328 -4.36 19.20 4.63
C LYS A 328 -3.60 20.07 5.61
N SER A 329 -3.52 21.37 5.35
CA SER A 329 -2.82 22.30 6.24
C SER A 329 -3.53 22.53 7.58
N LYS A 330 -4.80 22.10 7.71
CA LYS A 330 -5.56 22.28 8.95
C LYS A 330 -4.91 21.50 10.10
N GLY A 331 -4.64 22.21 11.20
CA GLY A 331 -3.97 21.65 12.38
C GLY A 331 -2.46 21.86 12.38
N LEU A 332 -1.85 22.11 11.22
CA LEU A 332 -0.42 22.37 11.09
C LEU A 332 -0.10 23.86 11.26
N GLU A 333 1.17 24.20 11.42
CA GLU A 333 1.66 25.57 11.56
C GLU A 333 3.12 25.68 11.10
N PHE A 334 3.44 26.80 10.41
CA PHE A 334 4.75 27.01 9.79
C PHE A 334 5.23 28.46 10.03
N ASP A 335 6.54 28.67 10.07
CA ASP A 335 7.10 30.01 10.24
C ASP A 335 6.78 30.88 9.04
N THR A 336 6.91 30.33 7.83
CA THR A 336 6.63 31.00 6.56
C THR A 336 5.64 30.19 5.73
N VAL A 337 4.61 30.85 5.22
CA VAL A 337 3.60 30.24 4.34
C VAL A 337 3.48 31.01 3.03
N TYR A 338 3.46 30.28 1.92
CA TYR A 338 3.09 30.75 0.61
C TYR A 338 1.72 30.21 0.25
N VAL A 339 0.73 31.08 0.00
CA VAL A 339 -0.56 30.69 -0.58
C VAL A 339 -0.53 31.07 -2.05
N ILE A 340 -0.36 30.05 -2.90
CA ILE A 340 -0.09 30.22 -4.32
C ILE A 340 -1.36 30.17 -5.15
N ASN A 341 -1.28 30.75 -6.37
CA ASN A 341 -2.37 30.76 -7.34
C ASN A 341 -3.67 31.32 -6.75
N SER A 342 -3.55 32.49 -6.07
CA SER A 342 -4.64 33.17 -5.38
C SER A 342 -5.56 33.95 -6.36
N ILE A 343 -6.02 33.26 -7.41
CA ILE A 343 -6.87 33.76 -8.47
C ILE A 343 -8.36 33.52 -8.21
N ASP A 344 -9.20 34.39 -8.77
CA ASP A 344 -10.66 34.37 -8.59
C ASP A 344 -11.30 33.08 -9.15
N ALA A 345 -10.80 32.58 -10.28
CA ALA A 345 -11.25 31.35 -10.89
C ALA A 345 -10.94 30.08 -10.04
N GLN A 346 -10.10 30.20 -9.01
CA GLN A 346 -9.73 29.10 -8.12
C GLN A 346 -10.30 29.27 -6.72
N TRP A 347 -10.34 30.48 -6.17
CA TRP A 347 -10.74 30.74 -4.80
C TRP A 347 -11.98 31.64 -4.69
N GLY A 348 -12.22 32.51 -5.66
CA GLY A 348 -13.24 33.54 -5.62
C GLY A 348 -14.59 33.15 -6.21
N GLU A 349 -15.34 34.13 -6.71
CA GLU A 349 -16.71 33.93 -7.21
C GLU A 349 -16.76 33.20 -8.57
N ARG A 350 -15.72 33.37 -9.42
CA ARG A 350 -15.68 32.77 -10.76
C ARG A 350 -15.29 31.29 -10.79
N VAL A 351 -15.25 30.62 -9.64
CA VAL A 351 -15.03 29.18 -9.61
C VAL A 351 -16.19 28.48 -10.32
N ARG A 352 -15.88 27.83 -11.44
CA ARG A 352 -16.85 26.95 -12.10
C ARG A 352 -17.09 25.75 -11.22
N GLY A 353 -18.32 25.62 -10.70
CA GLY A 353 -18.76 24.38 -10.06
C GLY A 353 -18.63 23.22 -11.03
N ARG A 354 -18.32 22.01 -10.53
CA ARG A 354 -18.48 20.80 -11.35
C ARG A 354 -19.93 20.77 -11.82
N SER A 355 -20.15 20.86 -13.14
CA SER A 355 -21.48 20.67 -13.70
C SER A 355 -21.94 19.25 -13.33
N ARG A 356 -23.03 19.15 -12.60
CA ARG A 356 -23.64 17.86 -12.36
C ARG A 356 -24.39 17.46 -13.63
N ASN A 357 -24.07 16.30 -14.15
CA ASN A 357 -24.77 15.73 -15.29
C ASN A 357 -26.20 15.31 -14.92
N ILE A 358 -26.46 15.13 -13.63
CA ILE A 358 -27.78 14.76 -13.08
C ILE A 358 -28.08 15.67 -11.89
N SER A 359 -29.27 16.29 -11.87
CA SER A 359 -29.79 17.02 -10.72
C SER A 359 -30.57 16.05 -9.81
N TYR A 360 -30.44 16.26 -8.51
CA TYR A 360 -31.26 15.53 -7.54
C TYR A 360 -32.62 16.21 -7.38
N PRO A 361 -33.71 15.46 -7.08
CA PRO A 361 -34.99 16.04 -6.70
C PRO A 361 -34.85 16.98 -5.49
N GLU A 362 -35.56 18.10 -5.51
CA GLU A 362 -35.46 19.14 -4.47
C GLU A 362 -35.86 18.67 -3.06
N ASN A 363 -36.66 17.61 -2.98
CA ASN A 363 -37.13 17.04 -1.72
C ASN A 363 -36.13 16.05 -1.08
N ILE A 364 -35.01 15.76 -1.72
CA ILE A 364 -33.94 14.93 -1.12
C ILE A 364 -33.01 15.87 -0.34
N THR A 365 -32.97 15.68 0.97
CA THR A 365 -32.04 16.39 1.86
C THR A 365 -30.62 15.86 1.68
N ILE A 366 -29.97 16.25 0.61
CA ILE A 366 -28.55 15.98 0.41
C ILE A 366 -27.78 17.18 0.94
N ALA A 367 -26.75 16.93 1.76
CA ALA A 367 -25.86 18.01 2.21
C ALA A 367 -25.37 18.81 1.00
N PRO A 368 -25.47 20.16 1.02
CA PRO A 368 -25.08 21.00 -0.10
C PRO A 368 -23.62 20.68 -0.47
N ASN A 369 -23.34 20.69 -1.77
CA ASN A 369 -21.97 20.48 -2.25
C ASN A 369 -21.03 21.46 -1.60
N ALA A 370 -19.97 20.96 -1.03
CA ALA A 370 -18.93 21.63 -0.28
C ALA A 370 -18.04 22.57 -1.12
N ASP A 371 -18.58 23.39 -2.01
CA ASP A 371 -17.82 24.37 -2.78
C ASP A 371 -18.58 25.70 -2.91
N THR A 372 -19.17 26.13 -1.81
CA THR A 372 -19.76 27.46 -1.74
C THR A 372 -18.70 28.54 -1.59
N TYR A 373 -19.02 29.79 -1.95
CA TYR A 373 -18.12 30.91 -1.77
C TYR A 373 -17.68 31.05 -0.31
N ASP A 374 -18.60 30.93 0.64
CA ASP A 374 -18.30 30.98 2.07
C ASP A 374 -17.34 29.88 2.54
N GLU A 375 -17.42 28.66 1.93
CA GLU A 375 -16.50 27.59 2.25
C GLU A 375 -15.10 27.88 1.70
N ARG A 376 -15.00 28.46 0.52
CA ARG A 376 -13.71 28.89 -0.04
C ARG A 376 -13.06 29.98 0.81
N LEU A 377 -13.83 30.94 1.30
CA LEU A 377 -13.35 31.93 2.26
C LEU A 377 -12.83 31.30 3.55
N ARG A 378 -13.57 30.34 4.12
CA ARG A 378 -13.13 29.60 5.32
C ARG A 378 -11.85 28.82 5.07
N LEU A 379 -11.75 28.18 3.91
CA LEU A 379 -10.58 27.41 3.53
C LEU A 379 -9.35 28.30 3.32
N TYR A 380 -9.54 29.47 2.66
CA TYR A 380 -8.48 30.45 2.47
C TYR A 380 -8.02 31.05 3.80
N PHE A 381 -8.96 31.37 4.69
CA PHE A 381 -8.67 31.80 6.06
C PHE A 381 -7.83 30.74 6.81
N VAL A 382 -8.16 29.47 6.66
CA VAL A 382 -7.34 28.38 7.25
C VAL A 382 -5.93 28.39 6.67
N ALA A 383 -5.77 28.52 5.36
CA ALA A 383 -4.45 28.57 4.73
C ALA A 383 -3.60 29.76 5.24
N MET A 384 -4.19 30.95 5.30
CA MET A 384 -3.49 32.14 5.82
C MET A 384 -3.05 31.97 7.28
N THR A 385 -3.93 31.42 8.13
CA THR A 385 -3.66 31.25 9.58
C THR A 385 -2.73 30.06 9.87
N ARG A 386 -2.14 29.41 8.88
CA ARG A 386 -1.04 28.44 9.08
C ARG A 386 0.30 29.14 9.32
N ALA A 387 0.41 30.40 8.89
CA ALA A 387 1.63 31.18 9.07
C ALA A 387 1.76 31.69 10.51
N LYS A 388 2.98 31.57 11.06
CA LYS A 388 3.38 32.17 12.33
C LYS A 388 3.91 33.58 12.13
N ARG A 389 4.88 33.75 11.23
CA ARG A 389 5.69 34.96 11.06
C ARG A 389 5.51 35.66 9.72
N GLN A 390 5.52 34.92 8.61
CA GLN A 390 5.51 35.46 7.25
C GLN A 390 4.43 34.80 6.41
N LEU A 391 3.68 35.62 5.68
CA LEU A 391 2.64 35.15 4.77
C LEU A 391 2.80 35.83 3.40
N PHE A 392 3.03 35.05 2.38
CA PHE A 392 3.11 35.44 0.99
C PHE A 392 1.91 34.92 0.23
N LEU A 393 1.13 35.83 -0.34
CA LEU A 393 0.00 35.53 -1.23
C LEU A 393 0.45 35.80 -2.65
N THR A 394 0.37 34.81 -3.55
CA THR A 394 0.86 34.99 -4.92
C THR A 394 -0.22 34.69 -5.95
N TYR A 395 -0.18 35.41 -7.07
CA TYR A 395 -1.03 35.15 -8.22
C TYR A 395 -0.36 35.59 -9.52
N SER A 396 -0.82 35.04 -10.66
CA SER A 396 -0.42 35.47 -12.00
C SER A 396 -1.55 36.20 -12.74
N ARG A 397 -1.20 37.11 -13.65
CA ARG A 397 -2.17 37.84 -14.50
C ARG A 397 -2.77 37.02 -15.62
N THR A 398 -2.07 35.96 -16.03
CA THR A 398 -2.56 35.02 -17.06
C THR A 398 -2.60 33.59 -16.54
N ASP A 399 -3.43 32.74 -17.14
CA ASP A 399 -3.40 31.30 -16.93
C ASP A 399 -2.38 30.61 -17.86
N LEU A 400 -2.30 29.28 -17.80
CA LEU A 400 -1.41 28.47 -18.64
C LEU A 400 -1.71 28.59 -20.16
N ASN A 401 -2.91 29.03 -20.53
CA ASN A 401 -3.33 29.23 -21.91
C ASN A 401 -3.18 30.67 -22.36
N GLY A 402 -2.57 31.53 -21.53
CA GLY A 402 -2.40 32.96 -21.80
C GLY A 402 -3.67 33.81 -21.63
N LYS A 403 -4.74 33.25 -21.02
CA LYS A 403 -5.96 33.97 -20.75
C LYS A 403 -5.84 34.78 -19.46
N ASP A 404 -6.34 36.02 -19.47
CA ASP A 404 -6.34 36.91 -18.31
C ASP A 404 -7.03 36.27 -17.09
N THR A 405 -6.40 36.40 -15.94
CA THR A 405 -6.91 36.00 -14.63
C THR A 405 -7.12 37.26 -13.77
N LEU A 406 -7.92 37.10 -12.72
CA LEU A 406 -8.11 38.12 -11.71
C LEU A 406 -7.65 37.58 -10.37
N VAL A 407 -7.11 38.43 -9.52
CA VAL A 407 -6.87 38.10 -8.11
C VAL A 407 -8.19 37.71 -7.45
N ALA A 408 -8.15 36.82 -6.45
CA ALA A 408 -9.35 36.37 -5.75
C ALA A 408 -10.14 37.57 -5.21
N SER A 409 -11.43 37.66 -5.54
CA SER A 409 -12.30 38.81 -5.31
C SER A 409 -12.28 39.32 -3.87
N PHE A 410 -12.21 38.43 -2.90
CA PHE A 410 -12.14 38.75 -1.48
C PHE A 410 -10.81 39.42 -1.05
N LEU A 411 -9.73 39.28 -1.81
CA LEU A 411 -8.46 39.93 -1.52
C LEU A 411 -8.50 41.45 -1.85
N THR A 412 -9.40 41.89 -2.72
CA THR A 412 -9.58 43.29 -3.01
C THR A 412 -10.15 44.06 -1.80
N GLY A 413 -10.86 43.40 -0.90
CA GLY A 413 -11.36 43.94 0.36
C GLY A 413 -10.34 43.96 1.51
N VAL A 414 -9.17 43.34 1.31
CA VAL A 414 -8.04 43.38 2.25
C VAL A 414 -7.11 44.49 1.75
N ASN A 415 -6.81 45.48 2.56
CA ASN A 415 -5.99 46.63 2.15
C ASN A 415 -4.51 46.25 1.90
N LEU A 416 -4.29 45.35 0.92
CA LEU A 416 -2.98 44.88 0.47
C LEU A 416 -2.71 45.42 -0.92
N GLN A 417 -1.61 46.17 -1.06
CA GLN A 417 -1.15 46.62 -2.38
C GLN A 417 -0.29 45.54 -2.99
N PRO A 418 -0.56 45.09 -4.25
CA PRO A 418 0.25 44.05 -4.87
C PRO A 418 1.66 44.55 -5.22
N ILE A 419 2.66 43.76 -4.87
CA ILE A 419 4.03 43.97 -5.33
C ILE A 419 4.13 43.34 -6.71
N VAL A 420 4.26 44.21 -7.75
CA VAL A 420 4.25 43.77 -9.15
C VAL A 420 5.65 43.30 -9.57
N HIS A 421 5.75 42.06 -10.02
CA HIS A 421 6.96 41.51 -10.60
C HIS A 421 6.87 41.53 -12.12
N ARG A 422 7.90 42.11 -12.76
CA ARG A 422 8.07 42.01 -14.21
C ARG A 422 8.72 40.71 -14.60
N THR A 423 8.26 40.11 -15.69
CA THR A 423 8.83 38.88 -16.25
C THR A 423 10.31 39.10 -16.59
N PRO A 424 11.26 38.37 -15.99
CA PRO A 424 12.63 38.39 -16.44
C PRO A 424 12.73 37.82 -17.87
N GLU A 425 13.58 38.40 -18.73
CA GLU A 425 13.82 37.87 -20.10
C GLU A 425 14.23 36.40 -20.14
N THR A 426 14.73 35.87 -19.00
CA THR A 426 15.24 34.51 -18.85
C THR A 426 14.18 33.47 -18.41
N VAL A 427 12.93 33.85 -18.15
CA VAL A 427 11.92 32.91 -17.60
C VAL A 427 11.63 31.72 -18.51
N ALA A 428 11.57 31.92 -19.83
CA ALA A 428 11.39 30.80 -20.76
C ALA A 428 12.56 29.80 -20.67
N GLN A 429 13.79 30.30 -20.53
CA GLN A 429 14.99 29.48 -20.36
C GLN A 429 14.99 28.77 -19.00
N LEU A 430 14.62 29.45 -17.92
CA LEU A 430 14.51 28.85 -16.58
C LEU A 430 13.42 27.77 -16.55
N THR A 431 12.29 28.00 -17.22
CA THR A 431 11.23 26.99 -17.33
C THR A 431 11.70 25.74 -18.08
N ALA A 432 12.39 25.93 -19.21
CA ALA A 432 12.95 24.80 -19.98
C ALA A 432 14.02 24.05 -19.17
N GLN A 433 14.90 24.76 -18.46
CA GLN A 433 15.91 24.16 -17.59
C GLN A 433 15.26 23.36 -16.46
N ALA A 434 14.26 23.93 -15.78
CA ALA A 434 13.54 23.25 -14.70
C ALA A 434 12.83 21.99 -15.18
N GLN A 435 12.18 22.02 -16.35
CA GLN A 435 11.54 20.87 -16.95
C GLN A 435 12.54 19.77 -17.34
N THR A 436 13.65 20.17 -17.97
CA THR A 436 14.73 19.24 -18.33
C THR A 436 15.31 18.57 -17.08
N ALA A 437 15.67 19.33 -16.06
CA ALA A 437 16.18 18.81 -14.79
C ALA A 437 15.19 17.88 -14.09
N TRP A 438 13.89 18.17 -14.22
CA TRP A 438 12.82 17.32 -13.66
C TRP A 438 12.70 15.96 -14.39
N HIS A 439 12.85 15.95 -15.71
CA HIS A 439 12.89 14.71 -16.49
C HIS A 439 14.17 13.92 -16.26
N ASP A 440 15.33 14.60 -16.17
CA ASP A 440 16.62 13.97 -15.92
C ASP A 440 16.68 13.25 -14.57
N ARG A 441 15.88 13.63 -13.57
CA ARG A 441 15.81 12.92 -12.28
C ARG A 441 15.38 11.46 -12.42
N ILE A 442 14.60 11.13 -13.47
CA ILE A 442 14.18 9.76 -13.75
C ILE A 442 15.38 8.90 -14.15
N ILE A 443 16.41 9.54 -14.73
CA ILE A 443 17.65 8.91 -15.22
C ILE A 443 18.73 8.91 -14.14
N ARG A 444 18.63 9.76 -13.11
CA ARG A 444 19.64 9.88 -12.04
C ARG A 444 19.63 8.65 -11.12
N LYS A 445 20.83 8.23 -10.71
CA LYS A 445 21.01 7.16 -9.73
C LYS A 445 20.31 7.52 -8.41
N PRO A 446 19.57 6.58 -7.80
CA PRO A 446 18.92 6.79 -6.52
C PRO A 446 19.94 7.17 -5.43
N THR A 447 19.55 8.06 -4.54
CA THR A 447 20.38 8.55 -3.43
C THR A 447 20.24 7.69 -2.17
N ALA A 448 19.13 6.97 -2.03
CA ALA A 448 18.84 6.15 -0.86
C ALA A 448 19.21 4.68 -1.09
N SER A 449 19.93 4.09 -0.14
CA SER A 449 20.19 2.64 -0.14
C SER A 449 18.92 1.89 0.31
N MET A 450 18.78 0.63 -0.11
CA MET A 450 17.68 -0.24 0.33
C MET A 450 17.61 -0.33 1.86
N LYS A 451 18.78 -0.36 2.53
CA LYS A 451 18.86 -0.38 4.00
C LYS A 451 18.24 0.86 4.63
N ALA A 452 18.51 2.04 4.08
CA ALA A 452 17.90 3.29 4.56
C ALA A 452 16.38 3.31 4.34
N LEU A 453 15.90 2.82 3.20
CA LEU A 453 14.47 2.76 2.89
C LEU A 453 13.70 1.77 3.77
N LEU A 454 14.32 0.66 4.17
CA LEU A 454 13.71 -0.36 5.00
C LEU A 454 13.94 -0.15 6.51
N ALA A 455 14.82 0.76 6.91
CA ALA A 455 15.18 0.99 8.31
C ALA A 455 13.97 1.17 9.24
N PRO A 456 12.95 2.00 8.94
CA PRO A 456 11.80 2.18 9.83
C PRO A 456 10.98 0.90 10.03
N MET A 457 10.93 0.05 9.01
CA MET A 457 10.24 -1.24 9.10
C MET A 457 11.07 -2.24 9.93
N LEU A 458 12.40 -2.25 9.76
CA LEU A 458 13.30 -3.14 10.48
C LEU A 458 13.39 -2.79 11.96
N GLU A 459 13.29 -1.51 12.33
CA GLU A 459 13.22 -1.06 13.73
C GLU A 459 12.03 -1.65 14.49
N GLN A 460 10.92 -1.90 13.81
CA GLN A 460 9.71 -2.48 14.38
C GLN A 460 9.55 -3.97 14.06
N TYR A 461 10.51 -4.55 13.33
CA TYR A 461 10.42 -5.93 12.89
C TYR A 461 10.41 -6.92 14.06
N LYS A 462 9.63 -7.98 13.92
CA LYS A 462 9.58 -9.13 14.83
C LYS A 462 9.62 -10.41 14.00
N LEU A 463 10.44 -11.35 14.41
CA LEU A 463 10.58 -12.63 13.74
C LEU A 463 9.46 -13.58 14.17
N SER A 464 8.85 -14.27 13.22
CA SER A 464 7.89 -15.34 13.46
C SER A 464 8.43 -16.67 12.96
N ALA A 465 7.84 -17.79 13.39
CA ALA A 465 8.17 -19.11 12.91
C ALA A 465 8.08 -19.24 11.37
N THR A 466 7.02 -18.64 10.79
CA THR A 466 6.83 -18.61 9.33
C THR A 466 7.95 -17.83 8.64
N HIS A 467 8.33 -16.68 9.17
CA HIS A 467 9.41 -15.86 8.61
C HIS A 467 10.77 -16.58 8.70
N LEU A 468 11.06 -17.23 9.82
CA LEU A 468 12.25 -18.06 9.99
C LEU A 468 12.29 -19.16 8.94
N ASN A 469 11.19 -19.93 8.84
CA ASN A 469 11.06 -21.03 7.90
C ASN A 469 11.20 -20.59 6.43
N ASN A 470 10.66 -19.41 6.08
CA ASN A 470 10.80 -18.86 4.72
C ASN A 470 12.24 -18.41 4.42
N PHE A 471 12.96 -17.92 5.44
CA PHE A 471 14.35 -17.51 5.29
C PHE A 471 15.29 -18.70 5.03
N ILE A 472 15.08 -19.81 5.70
CA ILE A 472 15.94 -21.00 5.58
C ILE A 472 15.55 -21.93 4.43
N ASP A 473 14.32 -21.82 3.90
CA ASP A 473 13.83 -22.68 2.82
C ASP A 473 14.43 -22.32 1.47
N ILE A 474 15.63 -22.81 1.22
CA ILE A 474 16.35 -22.57 -0.04
C ILE A 474 15.64 -23.16 -1.26
N SER A 475 14.76 -24.15 -1.07
CA SER A 475 13.96 -24.72 -2.17
C SER A 475 12.91 -23.72 -2.72
N HIS A 476 12.57 -22.70 -1.94
CA HIS A 476 11.66 -21.62 -2.28
C HIS A 476 12.35 -20.23 -2.31
N GLY A 477 13.65 -20.21 -2.57
CA GLY A 477 14.42 -18.98 -2.77
C GLY A 477 15.16 -18.47 -1.52
N GLY A 478 15.01 -19.12 -0.36
CA GLY A 478 15.78 -18.79 0.85
C GLY A 478 15.75 -17.31 1.24
N PRO A 479 16.91 -16.71 1.61
CA PRO A 479 16.97 -15.31 2.02
C PRO A 479 16.45 -14.31 0.99
N GLN A 480 16.67 -14.56 -0.31
CA GLN A 480 16.16 -13.70 -1.38
C GLN A 480 14.65 -13.82 -1.52
N GLY A 481 14.11 -15.06 -1.47
CA GLY A 481 12.67 -15.29 -1.44
C GLY A 481 12.01 -14.64 -0.23
N PHE A 482 12.65 -14.70 0.94
CA PHE A 482 12.22 -14.01 2.15
C PHE A 482 12.19 -12.48 1.98
N LEU A 483 13.24 -11.89 1.42
CA LEU A 483 13.27 -10.44 1.13
C LEU A 483 12.06 -10.03 0.30
N MET A 484 11.81 -10.73 -0.80
CA MET A 484 10.73 -10.40 -1.74
C MET A 484 9.34 -10.60 -1.13
N ASN A 485 9.12 -11.73 -0.48
CA ASN A 485 7.78 -12.15 -0.07
C ASN A 485 7.41 -11.68 1.35
N ASN A 486 8.39 -11.56 2.25
CA ASN A 486 8.13 -11.23 3.65
C ASN A 486 8.50 -9.79 4.02
N LEU A 487 9.65 -9.26 3.58
CA LEU A 487 10.03 -7.88 3.85
C LEU A 487 9.38 -6.92 2.85
N LEU A 488 9.61 -7.11 1.56
CA LEU A 488 9.03 -6.25 0.53
C LEU A 488 7.56 -6.59 0.26
N ARG A 489 7.08 -7.76 0.69
CA ARG A 489 5.70 -8.23 0.57
C ARG A 489 5.18 -8.06 -0.85
N PHE A 490 5.87 -8.70 -1.81
CA PHE A 490 5.41 -8.67 -3.20
C PHE A 490 3.92 -9.06 -3.27
N PRO A 491 3.06 -8.25 -3.86
CA PRO A 491 1.63 -8.53 -3.92
C PRO A 491 1.39 -9.65 -4.93
N GLN A 492 1.14 -10.85 -4.44
CA GLN A 492 0.80 -12.04 -5.23
C GLN A 492 -0.50 -12.66 -4.74
N ALA A 493 -1.13 -13.48 -5.58
CA ALA A 493 -2.33 -14.23 -5.22
C ALA A 493 -2.03 -15.23 -4.10
N LYS A 494 -2.99 -15.44 -3.21
CA LYS A 494 -2.95 -16.60 -2.31
C LYS A 494 -3.27 -17.85 -3.11
N SER A 495 -2.51 -18.94 -2.88
CA SER A 495 -2.91 -20.22 -3.46
C SER A 495 -4.22 -20.72 -2.85
N ALA A 496 -5.02 -21.43 -3.64
CA ALA A 496 -6.26 -22.02 -3.18
C ALA A 496 -6.08 -22.94 -1.96
N GLY A 497 -4.94 -23.65 -1.88
CA GLY A 497 -4.57 -24.45 -0.71
C GLY A 497 -4.32 -23.62 0.56
N ALA A 498 -3.70 -22.44 0.44
CA ALA A 498 -3.51 -21.53 1.57
C ALA A 498 -4.83 -20.90 2.03
N SER A 499 -5.71 -20.57 1.09
CA SER A 499 -7.06 -20.08 1.37
C SER A 499 -7.91 -21.13 2.09
N PHE A 500 -7.81 -22.39 1.66
CA PHE A 500 -8.43 -23.52 2.33
C PHE A 500 -7.94 -23.69 3.77
N GLY A 501 -6.63 -23.66 3.99
CA GLY A 501 -6.06 -23.71 5.34
C GLY A 501 -6.59 -22.58 6.23
N THR A 502 -6.59 -21.35 5.73
CA THR A 502 -7.11 -20.18 6.46
C THR A 502 -8.57 -20.39 6.88
N ALA A 503 -9.43 -20.90 5.99
CA ALA A 503 -10.84 -21.14 6.28
C ALA A 503 -11.05 -22.23 7.35
N ILE A 504 -10.28 -23.32 7.32
CA ILE A 504 -10.31 -24.38 8.34
C ILE A 504 -9.92 -23.83 9.71
N HIS A 505 -8.78 -23.11 9.80
CA HIS A 505 -8.32 -22.52 11.07
C HIS A 505 -9.34 -21.54 11.65
N ALA A 506 -9.95 -20.67 10.83
CA ALA A 506 -10.96 -19.73 11.27
C ALA A 506 -12.21 -20.43 11.84
N ALA A 507 -12.66 -21.52 11.22
CA ALA A 507 -13.81 -22.29 11.70
C ALA A 507 -13.52 -22.95 13.05
N LEU A 508 -12.35 -23.61 13.21
CA LEU A 508 -11.93 -24.23 14.45
C LEU A 508 -11.73 -23.18 15.56
N GLN A 509 -11.09 -22.05 15.25
CA GLN A 509 -10.94 -20.92 16.18
C GLN A 509 -12.29 -20.44 16.72
N ARG A 510 -13.30 -20.28 15.85
CA ARG A 510 -14.65 -19.86 16.27
C ARG A 510 -15.31 -20.91 17.18
N ALA A 511 -15.10 -22.20 16.89
CA ALA A 511 -15.63 -23.30 17.71
C ALA A 511 -15.02 -23.27 19.13
N HIS A 512 -13.70 -23.17 19.25
CA HIS A 512 -13.01 -23.07 20.54
C HIS A 512 -13.36 -21.77 21.30
N THR A 513 -13.41 -20.63 20.61
CA THR A 513 -13.75 -19.34 21.23
C THR A 513 -15.15 -19.37 21.80
N HIS A 514 -16.10 -19.96 21.07
CA HIS A 514 -17.48 -20.12 21.56
C HIS A 514 -17.52 -21.00 22.80
N LEU A 515 -16.88 -22.19 22.76
CA LEU A 515 -16.83 -23.12 23.86
C LEU A 515 -16.21 -22.49 25.11
N SER A 516 -15.10 -21.76 24.96
CA SER A 516 -14.45 -21.05 26.05
C SER A 516 -15.33 -19.95 26.65
N ALA A 517 -16.13 -19.27 25.85
CA ALA A 517 -17.00 -18.16 26.28
C ALA A 517 -18.31 -18.62 26.93
N THR A 518 -18.90 -19.74 26.44
CA THR A 518 -20.25 -20.17 26.85
C THR A 518 -20.25 -21.45 27.68
N GLY A 519 -19.19 -22.25 27.62
CA GLY A 519 -19.13 -23.59 28.20
C GLY A 519 -19.85 -24.67 27.36
N GLU A 520 -20.46 -24.29 26.22
CA GLU A 520 -21.24 -25.18 25.36
C GLU A 520 -20.59 -25.33 23.99
N ARG A 521 -20.59 -26.55 23.45
CA ARG A 521 -20.11 -26.81 22.07
C ARG A 521 -21.16 -26.40 21.06
N ARG A 522 -20.74 -25.77 20.00
CA ARG A 522 -21.60 -25.47 18.86
C ARG A 522 -21.95 -26.77 18.12
N PRO A 523 -23.13 -26.83 17.45
CA PRO A 523 -23.40 -27.93 16.52
C PRO A 523 -22.30 -28.05 15.45
N ALA A 524 -21.90 -29.27 15.11
CA ALA A 524 -20.87 -29.50 14.10
C ALA A 524 -21.22 -28.87 12.74
N GLU A 525 -22.52 -28.87 12.40
CA GLU A 525 -23.05 -28.24 11.18
C GLU A 525 -22.77 -26.73 11.13
N ASP A 526 -22.84 -26.05 12.26
CA ASP A 526 -22.55 -24.61 12.35
C ASP A 526 -21.06 -24.33 12.14
N VAL A 527 -20.18 -25.20 12.65
CA VAL A 527 -18.72 -25.10 12.45
C VAL A 527 -18.38 -25.29 10.96
N ILE A 528 -19.01 -26.28 10.30
CA ILE A 528 -18.85 -26.52 8.88
C ILE A 528 -19.41 -25.33 8.07
N GLY A 529 -20.54 -24.76 8.50
CA GLY A 529 -21.11 -23.56 7.89
C GLY A 529 -20.16 -22.36 8.00
N ASP A 530 -19.46 -22.18 9.13
CA ASP A 530 -18.44 -21.15 9.30
C ASP A 530 -17.28 -21.34 8.32
N PHE A 531 -16.81 -22.57 8.13
CA PHE A 531 -15.79 -22.88 7.14
C PHE A 531 -16.19 -22.50 5.71
N VAL A 532 -17.41 -22.87 5.29
CA VAL A 532 -17.90 -22.57 3.93
C VAL A 532 -17.99 -21.07 3.71
N ARG A 533 -18.50 -20.30 4.69
CA ARG A 533 -18.54 -18.84 4.62
C ARG A 533 -17.15 -18.23 4.51
N GLU A 534 -16.22 -18.67 5.36
CA GLU A 534 -14.86 -18.16 5.34
C GLU A 534 -14.13 -18.48 4.04
N LEU A 535 -14.36 -19.68 3.48
CA LEU A 535 -13.80 -20.08 2.19
C LEU A 535 -14.37 -19.22 1.04
N HIS A 536 -15.66 -18.89 1.09
CA HIS A 536 -16.31 -17.99 0.13
C HIS A 536 -15.64 -16.59 0.17
N ASP A 537 -15.35 -16.08 1.36
CA ASP A 537 -14.71 -14.78 1.55
C ASP A 537 -13.24 -14.75 1.02
N GLN A 538 -12.63 -15.93 0.77
CA GLN A 538 -11.30 -16.02 0.13
C GLN A 538 -11.34 -15.77 -1.38
N ARG A 539 -12.51 -15.67 -2.01
CA ARG A 539 -12.72 -15.32 -3.44
C ARG A 539 -11.96 -16.23 -4.42
N LEU A 540 -12.03 -17.52 -4.19
CA LEU A 540 -11.52 -18.51 -5.14
C LEU A 540 -12.36 -18.52 -6.41
N ASN A 541 -11.83 -19.04 -7.53
CA ASN A 541 -12.68 -19.32 -8.68
C ASN A 541 -13.73 -20.40 -8.33
N ILE A 542 -14.77 -20.50 -9.15
CA ILE A 542 -15.93 -21.35 -8.81
C ILE A 542 -15.57 -22.85 -8.73
N ASP A 543 -14.65 -23.31 -9.56
CA ASP A 543 -14.24 -24.72 -9.59
C ASP A 543 -13.38 -25.05 -8.37
N GLU A 544 -12.45 -24.18 -8.00
CA GLU A 544 -11.66 -24.30 -6.79
C GLU A 544 -12.51 -24.18 -5.54
N PHE A 545 -13.42 -23.21 -5.50
CA PHE A 545 -14.36 -23.07 -4.38
C PHE A 545 -15.14 -24.37 -4.18
N ASN A 546 -15.77 -24.90 -5.23
CA ASN A 546 -16.56 -26.12 -5.15
C ASN A 546 -15.71 -27.34 -4.72
N HIS A 547 -14.48 -27.44 -5.25
CA HIS A 547 -13.54 -28.49 -4.89
C HIS A 547 -13.17 -28.42 -3.40
N TYR A 548 -12.72 -27.26 -2.93
CA TYR A 548 -12.25 -27.08 -1.56
C TYR A 548 -13.41 -27.04 -0.54
N ALA A 549 -14.56 -26.52 -0.90
CA ALA A 549 -15.77 -26.54 -0.07
C ALA A 549 -16.17 -27.99 0.24
N LYS A 550 -16.27 -28.85 -0.79
CA LYS A 550 -16.55 -30.28 -0.61
C LYS A 550 -15.48 -30.95 0.24
N ARG A 551 -14.21 -30.78 -0.13
CA ARG A 551 -13.06 -31.40 0.57
C ARG A 551 -13.03 -31.00 2.05
N GLY A 552 -13.27 -29.74 2.38
CA GLY A 552 -13.24 -29.26 3.76
C GLY A 552 -14.47 -29.68 4.56
N THR A 553 -15.65 -29.73 3.93
CA THR A 553 -16.86 -30.27 4.58
C THR A 553 -16.65 -31.74 4.96
N ASP A 554 -16.13 -32.55 4.05
CA ASP A 554 -15.84 -33.96 4.31
C ASP A 554 -14.79 -34.14 5.42
N ALA A 555 -13.72 -33.34 5.36
CA ALA A 555 -12.64 -33.37 6.35
C ALA A 555 -13.12 -32.94 7.75
N LEU A 556 -13.80 -31.77 7.85
CA LEU A 556 -14.31 -31.27 9.13
C LEU A 556 -15.38 -32.17 9.74
N SER A 557 -16.27 -32.73 8.93
CA SER A 557 -17.27 -33.69 9.41
C SER A 557 -16.59 -34.89 10.10
N LYS A 558 -15.52 -35.43 9.49
CA LYS A 558 -14.77 -36.52 10.03
C LYS A 558 -13.97 -36.12 11.27
N PHE A 559 -13.28 -34.99 11.19
CA PHE A 559 -12.48 -34.44 12.27
C PHE A 559 -13.32 -34.19 13.54
N LEU A 560 -14.43 -33.47 13.40
CA LEU A 560 -15.33 -33.15 14.50
C LEU A 560 -15.97 -34.42 15.08
N HIS A 561 -16.29 -35.44 14.26
CA HIS A 561 -16.80 -36.69 14.76
C HIS A 561 -15.77 -37.41 15.66
N THR A 562 -14.47 -37.28 15.37
CA THR A 562 -13.41 -37.96 16.10
C THR A 562 -12.88 -37.16 17.29
N GLU A 563 -12.66 -35.87 17.11
CA GLU A 563 -11.87 -35.04 18.03
C GLU A 563 -12.72 -34.02 18.80
N TYR A 564 -13.99 -33.76 18.42
CA TYR A 564 -14.75 -32.66 19.01
C TYR A 564 -15.01 -32.83 20.53
N ASP A 565 -15.06 -34.08 21.01
CA ASP A 565 -15.22 -34.35 22.43
C ASP A 565 -13.98 -34.04 23.28
N SER A 566 -12.83 -33.88 22.67
CA SER A 566 -11.58 -33.46 23.35
C SER A 566 -11.48 -31.97 23.57
N PHE A 567 -12.37 -31.17 22.92
CA PHE A 567 -12.39 -29.70 23.10
C PHE A 567 -12.90 -29.35 24.50
N THR A 568 -12.17 -28.48 25.19
CA THR A 568 -12.50 -28.03 26.57
C THR A 568 -12.60 -26.51 26.66
N PRO A 569 -13.40 -25.98 27.60
CA PRO A 569 -13.47 -24.52 27.83
C PRO A 569 -12.15 -23.90 28.32
N ALA A 570 -11.20 -24.68 28.85
CA ALA A 570 -9.89 -24.20 29.30
C ALA A 570 -8.93 -23.87 28.17
N GLN A 571 -9.20 -24.41 26.98
CA GLN A 571 -8.36 -24.20 25.79
C GLN A 571 -8.53 -22.78 25.24
N LYS A 572 -7.40 -22.13 24.92
CA LYS A 572 -7.34 -20.80 24.34
C LYS A 572 -6.93 -20.90 22.88
N ALA A 573 -7.83 -20.49 21.97
CA ALA A 573 -7.54 -20.43 20.55
C ALA A 573 -6.82 -19.14 20.16
N GLU A 574 -5.94 -19.22 19.17
CA GLU A 574 -5.22 -18.08 18.57
C GLU A 574 -4.51 -17.20 19.62
N LEU A 575 -3.73 -17.83 20.50
CA LEU A 575 -2.97 -17.11 21.49
C LEU A 575 -1.87 -16.27 20.84
N ASN A 576 -2.06 -14.97 20.80
CA ASN A 576 -1.21 -14.02 20.08
C ASN A 576 -0.13 -13.39 20.97
N PHE A 577 1.13 -13.38 20.47
CA PHE A 577 2.29 -12.82 21.16
C PHE A 577 2.75 -11.45 20.61
N ALA A 578 2.05 -10.86 19.64
CA ALA A 578 2.50 -9.63 18.97
C ALA A 578 2.68 -8.44 19.93
N SER A 579 1.87 -8.32 20.98
CA SER A 579 1.93 -7.24 21.98
C SER A 579 2.68 -7.61 23.26
N ARG A 580 3.21 -8.86 23.39
CA ARG A 580 3.77 -9.38 24.65
C ARG A 580 5.26 -9.10 24.84
N GLY A 581 5.92 -8.49 23.86
CA GLY A 581 7.33 -8.07 23.97
C GLY A 581 8.32 -9.22 24.18
N VAL A 582 8.08 -10.38 23.54
CA VAL A 582 8.96 -11.56 23.66
C VAL A 582 10.29 -11.30 22.98
N THR A 583 11.38 -11.56 23.71
CA THR A 583 12.76 -11.43 23.17
C THR A 583 13.58 -12.69 23.49
N LEU A 584 14.45 -13.07 22.57
CA LEU A 584 15.45 -14.10 22.71
C LEU A 584 16.82 -13.50 22.36
N GLY A 585 17.62 -13.13 23.37
CA GLY A 585 18.73 -12.21 23.16
C GLY A 585 18.26 -10.91 22.53
N ASP A 586 18.87 -10.52 21.41
CA ASP A 586 18.49 -9.31 20.65
C ASP A 586 17.28 -9.52 19.73
N ALA A 587 16.91 -10.79 19.46
CA ALA A 587 15.82 -11.10 18.56
C ALA A 587 14.46 -10.84 19.18
N ARG A 588 13.65 -9.99 18.55
CA ARG A 588 12.25 -9.77 18.94
C ARG A 588 11.37 -10.80 18.24
N LEU A 589 10.63 -11.57 19.03
CA LEU A 589 9.82 -12.66 18.52
C LEU A 589 8.33 -12.30 18.51
N THR A 590 7.58 -12.93 17.61
CA THR A 590 6.13 -12.84 17.50
C THR A 590 5.55 -14.14 16.95
N GLY A 591 4.27 -14.38 17.21
CA GLY A 591 3.56 -15.53 16.68
C GLY A 591 2.14 -15.61 17.22
N SER A 592 1.34 -16.50 16.64
CA SER A 592 0.07 -16.95 17.16
C SER A 592 0.11 -18.47 17.26
N LEU A 593 -0.39 -19.00 18.35
CA LEU A 593 -0.51 -20.44 18.58
C LEU A 593 -1.98 -20.81 18.37
N ASP A 594 -2.24 -21.79 17.53
CA ASP A 594 -3.60 -22.15 17.10
C ASP A 594 -4.47 -22.55 18.30
N LEU A 595 -3.96 -23.41 19.17
CA LEU A 595 -4.65 -23.80 20.40
C LEU A 595 -3.65 -24.06 21.53
N VAL A 596 -3.95 -23.54 22.71
CA VAL A 596 -3.13 -23.72 23.90
C VAL A 596 -4.00 -24.21 25.03
N ASP A 597 -3.62 -25.36 25.59
CA ASP A 597 -4.20 -25.91 26.80
C ASP A 597 -3.36 -25.46 27.99
N ILE A 598 -3.98 -24.79 28.97
CA ILE A 598 -3.31 -24.31 30.17
C ILE A 598 -4.00 -24.92 31.38
N ASN A 599 -3.34 -25.89 31.99
CA ASN A 599 -3.81 -26.60 33.17
C ASN A 599 -2.84 -26.40 34.34
N ASP A 600 -3.30 -25.83 35.44
CA ASP A 600 -2.51 -25.47 36.61
C ASP A 600 -1.26 -24.63 36.21
N ASN A 601 -0.09 -25.26 36.18
CA ASN A 601 1.16 -24.59 35.81
C ASN A 601 1.80 -25.20 34.53
N HIS A 602 1.03 -25.90 33.72
CA HIS A 602 1.47 -26.63 32.53
C HIS A 602 0.87 -26.05 31.27
N ILE A 603 1.65 -26.03 30.19
CA ILE A 603 1.23 -25.59 28.85
C ILE A 603 1.42 -26.71 27.86
N PHE A 604 0.37 -27.02 27.10
CA PHE A 604 0.41 -27.90 25.95
C PHE A 604 -0.12 -27.19 24.71
N VAL A 605 0.56 -27.33 23.56
CA VAL A 605 0.23 -26.59 22.34
C VAL A 605 -0.24 -27.54 21.25
N THR A 606 -1.37 -27.23 20.63
CA THR A 606 -1.86 -27.92 19.44
C THR A 606 -1.81 -26.97 18.24
N ASP A 607 -1.19 -27.45 17.15
CA ASP A 607 -1.12 -26.73 15.88
C ASP A 607 -1.87 -27.52 14.81
N TYR A 608 -2.89 -26.92 14.23
CA TYR A 608 -3.74 -27.55 13.22
C TYR A 608 -3.07 -27.52 11.85
N LYS A 609 -3.12 -28.65 11.14
CA LYS A 609 -2.57 -28.75 9.79
C LYS A 609 -3.60 -29.26 8.80
N THR A 610 -3.67 -28.61 7.66
CA THR A 610 -4.43 -29.04 6.49
C THR A 610 -3.52 -29.72 5.48
N GLY A 611 -4.10 -30.54 4.62
CA GLY A 611 -3.41 -31.30 3.61
C GLY A 611 -3.12 -32.74 4.06
N LYS A 612 -2.50 -33.52 3.18
CA LYS A 612 -2.24 -34.96 3.42
C LYS A 612 -1.49 -35.17 4.73
N PRO A 613 -2.06 -35.98 5.67
CA PRO A 613 -1.41 -36.24 6.94
C PRO A 613 -0.13 -37.06 6.81
N SER A 614 0.82 -36.74 7.68
CA SER A 614 2.01 -37.55 7.90
C SER A 614 1.79 -38.41 9.15
N THR A 615 2.25 -39.70 9.11
CA THR A 615 2.05 -40.64 10.20
C THR A 615 3.30 -40.81 11.09
N SER A 616 4.38 -40.13 10.76
CA SER A 616 5.63 -40.09 11.51
C SER A 616 6.45 -38.86 11.16
N TRP A 617 7.41 -38.51 12.01
CA TRP A 617 8.38 -37.42 11.77
C TRP A 617 9.43 -37.76 10.68
N THR A 618 9.45 -38.97 10.16
CA THR A 618 10.36 -39.43 9.10
C THR A 618 9.69 -39.32 7.74
N GLY A 619 10.04 -38.28 6.96
CA GLY A 619 9.52 -38.08 5.59
C GLY A 619 10.15 -39.09 4.58
N ARG A 620 9.39 -39.44 3.55
CA ARG A 620 9.82 -40.40 2.50
C ARG A 620 10.59 -39.77 1.35
N GLY A 621 10.47 -38.45 1.14
CA GLY A 621 11.15 -37.69 0.09
C GLY A 621 11.56 -36.32 0.58
N ASP A 622 12.37 -35.60 -0.19
CA ASP A 622 12.89 -34.29 0.23
C ASP A 622 11.78 -33.29 0.55
N TYR A 623 10.74 -33.21 -0.27
CA TYR A 623 9.58 -32.35 0.00
C TYR A 623 8.94 -32.63 1.38
N GLU A 624 8.70 -33.90 1.71
CA GLU A 624 8.08 -34.26 2.98
C GLU A 624 9.05 -34.07 4.16
N LYS A 625 10.34 -34.32 3.98
CA LYS A 625 11.38 -34.03 4.98
C LYS A 625 11.48 -32.55 5.29
N ILE A 626 11.53 -31.67 4.27
CA ILE A 626 11.54 -30.22 4.42
C ILE A 626 10.28 -29.79 5.16
N LYS A 627 9.10 -30.24 4.73
CA LYS A 627 7.82 -29.93 5.36
C LYS A 627 7.80 -30.28 6.85
N LEU A 628 8.19 -31.49 7.21
CA LEU A 628 8.23 -31.98 8.61
C LEU A 628 9.28 -31.22 9.44
N HIS A 629 10.43 -30.93 8.87
CA HIS A 629 11.47 -30.14 9.53
C HIS A 629 10.95 -28.74 9.88
N LYS A 630 10.29 -28.05 8.94
CA LYS A 630 9.67 -26.74 9.18
C LYS A 630 8.58 -26.79 10.23
N TYR A 631 7.79 -27.86 10.27
CA TYR A 631 6.78 -28.06 11.32
C TYR A 631 7.43 -28.25 12.68
N ARG A 632 8.51 -29.03 12.76
CA ARG A 632 9.25 -29.25 14.01
C ARG A 632 9.85 -27.92 14.52
N GLN A 633 10.43 -27.12 13.64
CA GLN A 633 10.94 -25.78 13.98
C GLN A 633 9.83 -24.84 14.45
N GLN A 634 8.64 -24.92 13.86
CA GLN A 634 7.49 -24.15 14.30
C GLN A 634 7.09 -24.50 15.73
N LEU A 635 7.06 -25.76 16.10
CA LEU A 635 6.76 -26.19 17.48
C LEU A 635 7.86 -25.79 18.47
N MET A 636 9.15 -25.87 18.11
CA MET A 636 10.26 -25.33 18.92
C MET A 636 10.10 -23.82 19.13
N PHE A 637 9.71 -23.12 18.10
CA PHE A 637 9.48 -21.68 18.17
C PHE A 637 8.36 -21.33 19.14
N TYR A 638 7.29 -22.12 19.16
CA TYR A 638 6.17 -21.95 20.11
C TYR A 638 6.61 -22.17 21.56
N GLN A 639 7.43 -23.18 21.82
CA GLN A 639 8.01 -23.41 23.13
C GLN A 639 8.84 -22.20 23.59
N LEU A 640 9.72 -21.67 22.72
CA LEU A 640 10.52 -20.49 23.04
C LEU A 640 9.66 -19.24 23.24
N LEU A 641 8.57 -19.05 22.49
CA LEU A 641 7.61 -17.96 22.73
C LEU A 641 7.01 -18.04 24.13
N CYS A 642 6.61 -19.21 24.58
CA CYS A 642 6.06 -19.42 25.92
C CYS A 642 7.12 -19.17 27.00
N GLN A 643 8.29 -19.79 26.88
CA GLN A 643 9.37 -19.69 27.87
C GLN A 643 9.94 -18.28 28.04
N HIS A 644 9.95 -17.48 26.98
CA HIS A 644 10.46 -16.11 26.99
C HIS A 644 9.37 -15.04 27.10
N SER A 645 8.10 -15.44 27.23
CA SER A 645 7.01 -14.53 27.46
C SER A 645 6.84 -14.21 28.94
N ARG A 646 6.69 -12.95 29.29
CA ARG A 646 6.44 -12.50 30.67
C ARG A 646 5.25 -13.21 31.33
N ASP A 647 4.22 -13.53 30.54
CA ASP A 647 2.96 -14.09 31.05
C ASP A 647 3.03 -15.62 31.24
N TYR A 648 3.94 -16.31 30.55
CA TYR A 648 3.98 -17.78 30.50
C TYR A 648 5.33 -18.40 30.87
N ALA A 649 6.35 -17.61 31.18
CA ALA A 649 7.69 -18.10 31.51
C ALA A 649 7.74 -18.98 32.79
N SER A 650 6.75 -18.83 33.67
CA SER A 650 6.65 -19.64 34.90
C SER A 650 5.95 -20.98 34.70
N TYR A 651 5.39 -21.24 33.52
CA TYR A 651 4.68 -22.48 33.20
C TYR A 651 5.67 -23.51 32.63
N GLU A 652 5.45 -24.77 32.96
CA GLU A 652 6.16 -25.90 32.38
C GLU A 652 5.55 -26.23 31.01
N PHE A 653 6.41 -26.33 30.01
CA PHE A 653 5.98 -26.69 28.63
C PHE A 653 6.03 -28.18 28.46
N ASP A 654 4.88 -28.88 28.51
CA ASP A 654 4.76 -30.34 28.48
C ASP A 654 5.02 -30.92 27.10
N GLY A 655 4.76 -30.17 26.03
CA GLY A 655 4.94 -30.64 24.67
C GLY A 655 4.04 -29.90 23.67
N ALA A 656 4.14 -30.30 22.44
CA ALA A 656 3.32 -29.82 21.37
C ALA A 656 2.89 -30.90 20.40
N ILE A 657 1.75 -30.76 19.77
CA ILE A 657 1.18 -31.70 18.82
C ILE A 657 0.81 -31.04 17.51
N LEU A 658 1.14 -31.68 16.39
CA LEU A 658 0.55 -31.36 15.11
C LEU A 658 -0.71 -32.20 14.92
N GLN A 659 -1.85 -31.55 14.83
CA GLN A 659 -3.13 -32.19 14.62
C GLN A 659 -3.57 -32.02 13.16
N PHE A 660 -3.60 -33.11 12.39
CA PHE A 660 -4.09 -33.04 11.02
C PHE A 660 -5.62 -33.06 11.01
N VAL A 661 -6.20 -32.11 10.27
CA VAL A 661 -7.67 -32.00 10.16
C VAL A 661 -8.20 -32.92 9.06
N GLU A 662 -7.40 -33.20 8.03
CA GLU A 662 -7.78 -34.08 6.96
C GLU A 662 -7.44 -35.54 7.29
N PRO A 663 -8.37 -36.49 7.02
CA PRO A 663 -8.11 -37.90 7.24
C PRO A 663 -7.11 -38.49 6.20
N ASP A 664 -6.51 -39.62 6.51
CA ASP A 664 -5.77 -40.41 5.55
C ASP A 664 -6.70 -41.13 4.54
N SER A 665 -6.10 -41.89 3.62
CA SER A 665 -6.87 -42.70 2.63
C SER A 665 -7.76 -43.77 3.24
N HIS A 666 -7.58 -44.11 4.53
CA HIS A 666 -8.39 -45.09 5.28
C HIS A 666 -9.43 -44.40 6.18
N GLY A 667 -9.47 -43.05 6.18
CA GLY A 667 -10.40 -42.27 6.98
C GLY A 667 -9.94 -42.01 8.42
N ASN A 668 -8.66 -42.26 8.76
CA ASN A 668 -8.15 -42.00 10.10
C ASN A 668 -7.59 -40.59 10.22
N ILE A 669 -7.89 -39.93 11.34
CA ILE A 669 -7.27 -38.69 11.76
C ILE A 669 -5.92 -39.00 12.42
N HIS A 670 -4.91 -38.21 12.11
CA HIS A 670 -3.54 -38.40 12.62
C HIS A 670 -3.05 -37.20 13.37
N SER A 671 -2.20 -37.42 14.35
CA SER A 671 -1.45 -36.41 15.07
C SER A 671 0.01 -36.82 15.23
N LEU A 672 0.88 -35.83 15.42
CA LEU A 672 2.31 -36.06 15.70
C LEU A 672 2.70 -35.22 16.92
N ASP A 673 2.96 -35.90 18.03
CA ASP A 673 3.44 -35.29 19.27
C ASP A 673 4.96 -35.09 19.25
N GLN A 674 5.42 -34.04 19.93
CA GLN A 674 6.82 -33.71 20.01
C GLN A 674 7.16 -33.01 21.33
N THR A 675 8.26 -33.43 21.91
CA THR A 675 8.99 -32.76 22.97
C THR A 675 10.41 -32.46 22.52
N PHE A 676 11.08 -31.50 23.10
CA PHE A 676 12.40 -31.07 22.68
C PHE A 676 13.39 -31.06 23.82
N SER A 677 14.61 -31.52 23.54
CA SER A 677 15.71 -31.45 24.51
C SER A 677 16.25 -30.01 24.64
N THR A 678 16.92 -29.73 25.76
CA THR A 678 17.57 -28.42 25.96
C THR A 678 18.63 -28.11 24.91
N GLU A 679 19.36 -29.15 24.42
CA GLU A 679 20.34 -28.99 23.37
C GLU A 679 19.70 -28.57 22.03
N GLU A 680 18.58 -29.20 21.64
CA GLU A 680 17.86 -28.88 20.44
C GLU A 680 17.35 -27.43 20.48
N LEU A 681 16.77 -26.99 21.60
CA LEU A 681 16.29 -25.63 21.81
C LEU A 681 17.45 -24.62 21.76
N THR A 682 18.62 -24.97 22.32
CA THR A 682 19.81 -24.13 22.31
C THR A 682 20.33 -23.92 20.88
N GLN A 683 20.41 -24.99 20.10
CA GLN A 683 20.81 -24.91 18.68
C GLN A 683 19.80 -24.11 17.87
N PHE A 684 18.53 -24.33 18.12
CA PHE A 684 17.47 -23.58 17.43
C PHE A 684 17.47 -22.10 17.81
N ALA A 685 17.75 -21.76 19.08
CA ALA A 685 17.95 -20.36 19.52
C ALA A 685 19.14 -19.70 18.80
N ALA A 686 20.25 -20.44 18.58
CA ALA A 686 21.38 -19.94 17.80
C ALA A 686 20.99 -19.66 16.33
N LEU A 687 20.17 -20.51 15.72
CA LEU A 687 19.65 -20.29 14.38
C LEU A 687 18.76 -19.03 14.32
N ILE A 688 17.87 -18.85 15.29
CA ILE A 688 17.03 -17.63 15.41
C ILE A 688 17.92 -16.39 15.47
N ALA A 689 18.97 -16.39 16.31
CA ALA A 689 19.88 -15.25 16.45
C ALA A 689 20.64 -14.95 15.14
N ALA A 690 21.08 -16.00 14.42
CA ALA A 690 21.76 -15.85 13.15
C ALA A 690 20.85 -15.24 12.07
N VAL A 691 19.64 -15.78 11.93
CA VAL A 691 18.63 -15.27 10.98
C VAL A 691 18.20 -13.85 11.33
N TRP A 692 17.97 -13.57 12.61
CA TRP A 692 17.63 -12.22 13.09
C TRP A 692 18.68 -11.20 12.68
N ARG A 693 19.96 -11.49 12.92
CA ARG A 693 21.06 -10.61 12.53
C ARG A 693 21.04 -10.32 11.03
N CYS A 694 20.96 -11.38 10.20
CA CYS A 694 20.93 -11.22 8.74
C CYS A 694 19.76 -10.31 8.28
N ILE A 695 18.59 -10.43 8.92
CA ILE A 695 17.42 -9.63 8.57
C ILE A 695 17.59 -8.17 8.98
N VAL A 696 18.00 -7.88 10.22
CA VAL A 696 18.07 -6.49 10.71
C VAL A 696 19.25 -5.71 10.11
N THR A 697 20.33 -6.41 9.73
CA THR A 697 21.46 -5.80 9.02
C THR A 697 21.25 -5.71 7.52
N LEU A 698 20.25 -6.46 6.96
CA LEU A 698 20.06 -6.70 5.53
C LEU A 698 21.29 -7.32 4.84
N GLU A 699 22.10 -8.06 5.58
CA GLU A 699 23.21 -8.84 5.07
C GLU A 699 22.72 -10.25 4.75
N LEU A 700 21.98 -10.35 3.65
CA LEU A 700 21.37 -11.62 3.25
C LEU A 700 22.38 -12.53 2.56
N PRO A 701 22.66 -13.72 3.10
CA PRO A 701 23.62 -14.63 2.48
C PRO A 701 23.10 -15.17 1.14
N ASP A 702 24.04 -15.40 0.23
CA ASP A 702 23.74 -16.10 -1.02
C ASP A 702 23.56 -17.59 -0.76
N ALA A 703 22.41 -18.11 -1.15
CA ALA A 703 22.08 -19.51 -1.00
C ALA A 703 22.21 -20.33 -2.30
N SER A 704 22.74 -19.73 -3.38
CA SER A 704 22.82 -20.35 -4.71
C SER A 704 23.76 -21.55 -4.76
N ASP A 705 24.76 -21.63 -3.86
CA ASP A 705 25.72 -22.72 -3.79
C ASP A 705 25.17 -23.99 -3.08
N TYR A 706 24.01 -23.89 -2.44
CA TYR A 706 23.39 -25.01 -1.75
C TYR A 706 22.41 -25.75 -2.65
N SER A 707 22.36 -27.07 -2.56
CA SER A 707 21.35 -27.86 -3.27
C SER A 707 19.95 -27.57 -2.73
N ALA A 708 18.97 -27.38 -3.63
CA ALA A 708 17.58 -27.08 -3.26
C ALA A 708 16.83 -28.33 -2.76
N ASP A 709 17.44 -29.09 -1.81
CA ASP A 709 16.93 -30.27 -1.18
C ASP A 709 17.06 -30.21 0.35
N TYR A 710 16.62 -31.23 1.05
CA TYR A 710 16.67 -31.30 2.52
C TYR A 710 18.09 -31.22 3.07
N LYS A 711 19.07 -31.85 2.39
CA LYS A 711 20.47 -31.86 2.83
C LYS A 711 21.10 -30.48 2.70
N GLY A 712 20.86 -29.80 1.59
CA GLY A 712 21.36 -28.44 1.37
C GLY A 712 20.76 -27.43 2.37
N MET A 713 19.48 -27.58 2.71
CA MET A 713 18.84 -26.74 3.73
C MET A 713 19.50 -26.92 5.12
N LEU A 714 19.74 -28.16 5.55
CA LEU A 714 20.43 -28.45 6.83
C LEU A 714 21.87 -27.92 6.85
N GLN A 715 22.57 -27.96 5.71
CA GLN A 715 23.92 -27.43 5.61
C GLN A 715 23.90 -25.90 5.71
N PHE A 716 22.94 -25.24 5.03
CA PHE A 716 22.76 -23.81 5.10
C PHE A 716 22.47 -23.33 6.53
N GLU A 717 21.59 -24.02 7.29
CA GLU A 717 21.33 -23.72 8.70
C GLU A 717 22.60 -23.80 9.57
N LYS A 718 23.41 -24.82 9.38
CA LYS A 718 24.68 -25.01 10.12
C LYS A 718 25.66 -23.88 9.83
N ASP A 719 25.79 -23.51 8.56
CA ASP A 719 26.72 -22.45 8.14
C ASP A 719 26.27 -21.08 8.61
N LEU A 720 24.95 -20.82 8.68
CA LEU A 720 24.39 -19.63 9.30
C LEU A 720 24.75 -19.50 10.79
N ILE A 721 24.62 -20.59 11.55
CA ILE A 721 24.97 -20.61 12.97
C ILE A 721 26.46 -20.37 13.16
N ALA A 722 27.32 -21.08 12.42
CA ALA A 722 28.78 -20.93 12.49
C ALA A 722 29.24 -19.50 12.11
N GLY A 723 28.67 -18.93 11.06
CA GLY A 723 28.95 -17.53 10.64
C GLY A 723 28.54 -16.49 11.69
N ASN A 724 27.52 -16.76 12.48
CA ASN A 724 27.07 -15.89 13.56
C ASN A 724 28.05 -15.92 14.75
N GLU A 725 28.56 -17.09 15.12
CA GLU A 725 29.53 -17.25 16.22
C GLU A 725 30.83 -16.51 15.94
N VAL A 726 31.37 -16.59 14.71
CA VAL A 726 32.59 -15.86 14.30
C VAL A 726 32.36 -14.33 14.34
N SER A 727 31.19 -13.86 13.95
CA SER A 727 30.90 -12.41 13.97
C SER A 727 30.63 -11.85 15.36
N ALA A 728 30.22 -12.66 16.32
CA ALA A 728 30.03 -12.28 17.72
C ALA A 728 31.35 -12.18 18.51
N GLN A 729 32.42 -12.79 17.99
CA GLN A 729 33.77 -12.76 18.60
C GLN A 729 34.64 -11.61 18.09
N ASN A 730 34.29 -10.98 16.96
CA ASN A 730 34.95 -9.79 16.40
C ASN A 730 34.16 -8.52 16.72
#